data_e20ef7f6d1d8154a2767952b1c865fd6
#
_entry.id   e20ef7f6d1d8154a2767952b1c865fd6
#
_cell.length_a   1.000
_cell.length_b   1.000
_cell.length_c   1.000
_cell.angle_alpha   90.00
_cell.angle_beta   90.00
_cell.angle_gamma   90.00
#
_symmetry.space_group_name_H-M   'P 1'
#
loop_
_entity.id
_entity.type
_entity.pdbx_description
1 polymer ?
#
loop_
_entity_poly.entity_id
_entity_poly.type
_entity_poly.pdbx_seq_one_letter_code
_entity_poly.pdbx_strand_id
1 'polypeptide(L)'
;MGRGQLEAPQRRRTGRVTRGVAVKGVAVLAVAGLLGAGGAFGAERFRTAGPQPGGTSVTPVGYAVTPAGSQTDLGNLPLNMRLSPDGRMLLVSNNGQGAQSLQVIDPRTSRVTQTLPYPAPAALFVGLAFSPDGRTAYASGGGSELIHRYAVAGGQLTEQAPLKVPVLAPTPVPGTTTPPARTFPAGLDATADGRRLVVANHLADSVTLIDVKSGATSRVPVGHAPLSVVTAEGGRTAYVTNQGADTVSVLDLSGDAATTPAAVATVKVGTHPNAAVLDERGSRLYVANGDSDSVSVLDTGRQRVVGTIDLSPYPNAPVGTTPSGLALSADGRRLFVTNAGNNDVAVVDTTRRRVVGLIPTAWYPTAVVATADRLLIANAKGLGAGPNDGPGYPDPTSRSPRSPAQYVGSMMTGTLSTLGLPLKSAQLARQTRQVAVNNGYDAGADASDKANARANGGRPMPKIKHVIYVVKENRTYDQVLGSLGKGNGDPSLNLFGDESAPNTRGLAKQYVTFDNFYADADVSADGWDWVTQANANLYNQTLWPANYSGRNAPYPSENADPAHAAGVDPKSSYIWQRLANAGKSFRNYGFYVSPKPDNTFHAEDPVLDAQTDPAFMGYDMSCPDSSGTFTPLKATCLSPRVDEWLKEFNGYERSGKLPAMQMVRLPTDHTNNTRAGAPTPQAYVADNDLALGRLVEAVSKSRYWADTAIFVTEDDAQNGPDHVDAHRTLALVISPYTRTGKVDSTFYSTVSMLRTMEDAVGIAPMTQFDAYATPMVAAFGRKKDLRPWTAIRPAAAGNQLNAATAPMAALSATQNSGTADSFNEKLSNEAIWKSIKGADSPMPHPRHQLLKDTSGSAGDDK
;
A
#
# COMPACT_ATOMS: atom_id res chain seq x y z
N MET A 1 -65.88 23.45 -46.90
CA MET A 1 -66.42 24.68 -46.32
C MET A 1 -65.50 24.98 -45.08
N GLY A 2 -64.68 25.89 -45.07
CA GLY A 2 -64.55 27.30 -45.27
C GLY A 2 -63.60 27.72 -44.20
N ARG A 3 -62.39 28.10 -44.49
CA ARG A 3 -61.72 29.42 -44.64
C ARG A 3 -61.82 30.31 -43.41
N GLY A 4 -60.74 30.85 -43.05
CA GLY A 4 -60.60 32.09 -42.34
C GLY A 4 -59.24 32.29 -41.67
N GLN A 5 -58.30 32.89 -42.43
CA GLN A 5 -57.08 33.62 -42.05
C GLN A 5 -57.34 34.90 -41.28
N LEU A 6 -56.30 35.45 -40.65
CA LEU A 6 -55.74 36.82 -40.62
C LEU A 6 -55.24 37.20 -39.29
N GLU A 7 -54.01 37.42 -39.16
CA GLU A 7 -53.03 38.57 -39.24
C GLU A 7 -52.76 39.26 -37.94
N ALA A 8 -51.46 39.46 -37.77
CA ALA A 8 -50.82 40.29 -36.72
C ALA A 8 -51.03 41.81 -36.97
N PRO A 9 -50.67 42.68 -36.01
CA PRO A 9 -49.52 43.53 -36.26
C PRO A 9 -48.64 43.90 -35.06
N GLN A 10 -47.47 44.34 -35.42
CA GLN A 10 -46.35 44.94 -34.68
C GLN A 10 -46.69 46.31 -34.04
N ARG A 11 -45.99 46.69 -32.97
CA ARG A 11 -45.07 47.89 -32.77
C ARG A 11 -44.82 48.22 -31.31
N ARG A 12 -43.55 48.17 -30.96
CA ARG A 12 -42.50 49.19 -30.72
C ARG A 12 -42.55 50.00 -29.39
N ARG A 13 -41.35 49.99 -28.71
CA ARG A 13 -40.62 51.03 -27.97
C ARG A 13 -41.07 51.34 -26.53
N THR A 14 -40.22 51.49 -25.58
CA THR A 14 -38.85 51.91 -25.20
C THR A 14 -38.80 52.04 -23.69
N GLY A 15 -37.67 51.82 -23.03
CA GLY A 15 -37.40 52.53 -21.76
C GLY A 15 -36.57 51.82 -20.71
N ARG A 16 -35.27 52.08 -20.74
CA ARG A 16 -34.30 52.34 -19.62
C ARG A 16 -34.22 51.42 -18.40
N VAL A 17 -33.13 50.68 -18.34
CA VAL A 17 -31.99 50.61 -17.39
C VAL A 17 -32.31 50.88 -15.90
N THR A 18 -32.15 49.86 -15.07
CA THR A 18 -31.47 49.96 -13.77
C THR A 18 -30.64 48.68 -13.51
N ARG A 19 -29.39 48.89 -13.07
CA ARG A 19 -28.40 47.88 -12.69
C ARG A 19 -28.87 47.15 -11.43
N GLY A 20 -28.91 45.82 -11.48
CA GLY A 20 -29.03 44.98 -10.31
C GLY A 20 -28.00 43.87 -10.43
N VAL A 21 -27.11 43.78 -9.46
CA VAL A 21 -26.07 42.79 -9.27
C VAL A 21 -26.73 41.40 -9.19
N ALA A 22 -26.56 40.55 -10.16
CA ALA A 22 -26.95 39.16 -10.09
C ALA A 22 -25.71 38.31 -9.73
N VAL A 23 -25.75 37.77 -8.54
CA VAL A 23 -24.94 36.71 -8.01
C VAL A 23 -24.97 35.53 -8.99
N LYS A 24 -23.81 35.16 -9.51
CA LYS A 24 -23.61 33.90 -10.26
C LYS A 24 -23.51 32.74 -9.25
N GLY A 25 -24.62 32.20 -8.87
CA GLY A 25 -24.72 30.88 -8.28
C GLY A 25 -25.60 30.03 -9.18
N VAL A 26 -25.20 28.77 -9.35
CA VAL A 26 -25.90 27.70 -10.07
C VAL A 26 -25.36 27.43 -11.48
N ALA A 27 -24.37 26.56 -11.55
CA ALA A 27 -24.16 25.62 -12.63
C ALA A 27 -23.25 24.47 -12.18
N VAL A 28 -23.59 23.74 -11.13
CA VAL A 28 -22.93 22.48 -10.69
C VAL A 28 -23.98 21.41 -10.36
N LEU A 29 -25.03 21.30 -11.15
CA LEU A 29 -26.03 20.24 -10.93
C LEU A 29 -26.67 19.75 -12.23
N ALA A 30 -25.87 19.51 -13.27
CA ALA A 30 -26.38 18.90 -14.51
C ALA A 30 -25.34 18.06 -15.27
N VAL A 31 -24.37 17.44 -14.61
CA VAL A 31 -23.44 16.48 -15.27
C VAL A 31 -23.59 15.04 -14.77
N ALA A 32 -24.52 14.78 -13.86
CA ALA A 32 -24.74 13.42 -13.33
C ALA A 32 -25.79 12.60 -14.10
N GLY A 33 -26.19 12.99 -15.31
CA GLY A 33 -27.33 12.35 -15.99
C GLY A 33 -27.13 11.89 -17.44
N LEU A 34 -25.94 12.03 -18.03
CA LEU A 34 -25.68 11.62 -19.42
C LEU A 34 -24.27 11.05 -19.60
N LEU A 35 -23.91 10.05 -18.84
CA LEU A 35 -22.77 9.19 -19.15
C LEU A 35 -23.28 7.87 -19.70
N GLY A 36 -23.75 7.90 -20.95
CA GLY A 36 -23.75 6.73 -21.82
C GLY A 36 -22.30 6.34 -22.10
N ALA A 37 -22.05 5.07 -22.38
CA ALA A 37 -20.77 4.38 -22.50
C ALA A 37 -19.60 5.04 -23.29
N GLY A 38 -19.73 6.25 -23.78
CA GLY A 38 -18.67 7.05 -24.41
C GLY A 38 -18.05 8.10 -23.50
N GLY A 39 -18.66 8.40 -22.34
CA GLY A 39 -18.18 9.42 -21.40
C GLY A 39 -17.18 8.92 -20.36
N ALA A 40 -17.18 7.63 -20.07
CA ALA A 40 -16.27 7.03 -19.09
C ALA A 40 -14.78 7.13 -19.52
N PHE A 41 -14.50 6.90 -20.80
CA PHE A 41 -13.14 7.00 -21.34
C PHE A 41 -12.57 8.42 -21.40
N GLY A 42 -13.39 9.44 -21.50
CA GLY A 42 -12.95 10.84 -21.48
C GLY A 42 -12.57 11.30 -20.06
N ALA A 43 -13.23 10.77 -19.06
CA ALA A 43 -12.99 11.12 -17.66
C ALA A 43 -11.74 10.42 -17.06
N GLU A 44 -11.45 9.20 -17.50
CA GLU A 44 -10.26 8.44 -17.02
C GLU A 44 -8.94 9.03 -17.50
N ARG A 45 -8.89 9.70 -18.64
CA ARG A 45 -7.69 10.35 -19.18
C ARG A 45 -7.16 11.51 -18.33
N PHE A 46 -8.01 12.09 -17.48
CA PHE A 46 -7.66 13.25 -16.65
C PHE A 46 -7.72 12.94 -15.16
N ARG A 47 -7.96 11.67 -14.80
CA ARG A 47 -8.00 11.23 -13.43
C ARG A 47 -6.56 10.99 -12.94
N THR A 48 -6.20 11.55 -11.80
CA THR A 48 -4.90 11.33 -11.14
C THR A 48 -5.13 10.71 -9.77
N ALA A 49 -4.13 9.99 -9.24
CA ALA A 49 -4.14 9.59 -7.84
C ALA A 49 -4.06 10.79 -6.90
N GLY A 50 -4.36 10.56 -5.63
CA GLY A 50 -4.29 11.55 -4.57
C GLY A 50 -5.56 12.36 -4.35
N PRO A 51 -5.51 13.38 -3.48
CA PRO A 51 -6.64 14.22 -3.12
C PRO A 51 -7.26 14.95 -4.32
N GLN A 52 -8.59 15.00 -4.36
CA GLN A 52 -9.38 15.64 -5.39
C GLN A 52 -10.26 16.75 -4.80
N PRO A 53 -10.73 17.71 -5.60
CA PRO A 53 -11.66 18.73 -5.12
C PRO A 53 -12.92 18.11 -4.47
N GLY A 54 -13.44 18.78 -3.43
CA GLY A 54 -14.68 18.35 -2.76
C GLY A 54 -14.49 17.30 -1.66
N GLY A 55 -13.27 17.08 -1.18
CA GLY A 55 -12.98 16.13 -0.09
C GLY A 55 -13.08 14.67 -0.52
N THR A 56 -12.78 14.40 -1.78
CA THR A 56 -12.67 13.07 -2.38
C THR A 56 -11.22 12.78 -2.75
N SER A 57 -10.93 11.55 -3.14
CA SER A 57 -9.60 11.13 -3.56
C SER A 57 -9.68 9.99 -4.57
N VAL A 58 -8.54 9.65 -5.14
CA VAL A 58 -8.31 8.44 -5.94
C VAL A 58 -7.08 7.73 -5.37
N THR A 59 -7.22 6.46 -5.04
CA THR A 59 -6.08 5.66 -4.59
C THR A 59 -5.18 5.31 -5.78
N PRO A 60 -3.90 4.93 -5.56
CA PRO A 60 -3.02 4.47 -6.64
C PRO A 60 -3.60 3.31 -7.46
N VAL A 61 -4.30 2.36 -6.83
CA VAL A 61 -5.02 1.27 -7.55
C VAL A 61 -6.22 1.75 -8.38
N GLY A 62 -6.57 3.04 -8.31
CA GLY A 62 -7.66 3.63 -9.08
C GLY A 62 -9.03 3.60 -8.42
N TYR A 63 -9.16 3.19 -7.16
CA TYR A 63 -10.44 3.29 -6.45
C TYR A 63 -10.74 4.75 -6.07
N ALA A 64 -11.99 5.16 -6.28
CA ALA A 64 -12.45 6.45 -5.78
C ALA A 64 -12.69 6.39 -4.27
N VAL A 65 -12.34 7.46 -3.58
CA VAL A 65 -12.56 7.64 -2.14
C VAL A 65 -13.58 8.75 -1.95
N THR A 66 -14.78 8.41 -1.48
CA THR A 66 -15.89 9.34 -1.27
C THR A 66 -16.49 9.12 0.12
N PRO A 67 -15.78 9.51 1.19
CA PRO A 67 -16.13 9.14 2.54
C PRO A 67 -17.49 9.64 2.98
N ALA A 68 -18.29 8.77 3.60
CA ALA A 68 -19.58 9.14 4.17
C ALA A 68 -19.41 9.83 5.53
N GLY A 69 -20.34 10.71 5.88
CA GLY A 69 -20.33 11.42 7.15
C GLY A 69 -19.40 12.62 7.19
N SER A 70 -19.16 13.14 8.39
CA SER A 70 -18.19 14.21 8.61
C SER A 70 -16.79 13.63 8.81
N GLN A 71 -15.78 14.34 8.33
CA GLN A 71 -14.38 13.95 8.46
C GLN A 71 -13.68 14.88 9.47
N THR A 72 -12.84 14.29 10.32
CA THR A 72 -11.94 14.99 11.25
C THR A 72 -10.53 14.47 11.03
N ASP A 73 -9.56 15.37 10.89
CA ASP A 73 -8.17 14.99 10.71
C ASP A 73 -7.61 14.32 11.97
N LEU A 74 -6.88 13.22 11.74
CA LEU A 74 -6.14 12.48 12.75
C LEU A 74 -4.63 12.61 12.52
N GLY A 75 -3.84 11.90 13.32
CA GLY A 75 -2.41 11.74 13.07
C GLY A 75 -2.11 10.79 11.89
N ASN A 76 -0.84 10.53 11.70
CA ASN A 76 -0.34 9.68 10.64
C ASN A 76 -0.64 8.20 10.95
N LEU A 77 -1.32 7.52 10.08
CA LEU A 77 -1.70 6.10 10.14
C LEU A 77 -2.40 5.68 11.46
N PRO A 78 -3.64 6.12 11.75
CA PRO A 78 -4.41 5.60 12.87
C PRO A 78 -4.71 4.11 12.64
N LEU A 79 -4.29 3.24 13.60
CA LEU A 79 -4.48 1.79 13.49
C LEU A 79 -5.58 1.25 14.40
N ASN A 80 -5.82 1.88 15.55
CA ASN A 80 -6.84 1.40 16.47
C ASN A 80 -7.52 2.53 17.24
N MET A 81 -8.74 2.22 17.71
CA MET A 81 -9.56 3.11 18.55
C MET A 81 -10.13 2.35 19.73
N ARG A 82 -10.20 3.01 20.90
CA ARG A 82 -10.83 2.45 22.09
C ARG A 82 -11.69 3.49 22.81
N LEU A 83 -12.96 3.18 23.00
CA LEU A 83 -13.89 4.01 23.77
C LEU A 83 -13.71 3.77 25.28
N SER A 84 -13.73 4.83 26.09
CA SER A 84 -13.73 4.72 27.55
C SER A 84 -15.00 4.00 28.06
N PRO A 85 -14.96 3.33 29.24
CA PRO A 85 -16.14 2.65 29.78
C PRO A 85 -17.36 3.56 29.96
N ASP A 86 -17.16 4.84 30.24
CA ASP A 86 -18.23 5.84 30.39
C ASP A 86 -18.70 6.46 29.05
N GLY A 87 -18.09 6.06 27.93
CA GLY A 87 -18.40 6.53 26.58
C GLY A 87 -18.04 8.00 26.30
N ARG A 88 -17.21 8.65 27.14
CA ARG A 88 -16.92 10.10 27.04
C ARG A 88 -15.60 10.41 26.38
N MET A 89 -14.73 9.43 26.22
CA MET A 89 -13.41 9.57 25.65
C MET A 89 -13.15 8.47 24.61
N LEU A 90 -12.65 8.84 23.46
CA LEU A 90 -12.16 7.92 22.44
C LEU A 90 -10.66 8.10 22.31
N LEU A 91 -9.90 7.02 22.46
CA LEU A 91 -8.47 6.98 22.18
C LEU A 91 -8.23 6.54 20.74
N VAL A 92 -7.21 7.11 20.10
CA VAL A 92 -6.73 6.72 18.77
C VAL A 92 -5.22 6.61 18.83
N SER A 93 -4.66 5.47 18.44
CA SER A 93 -3.23 5.28 18.23
C SER A 93 -2.86 5.57 16.79
N ASN A 94 -2.00 6.56 16.56
CA ASN A 94 -1.45 6.92 15.26
C ASN A 94 -0.04 6.36 15.16
N ASN A 95 0.17 5.41 14.26
CA ASN A 95 1.34 4.52 14.21
C ASN A 95 2.18 4.68 12.94
N GLY A 96 2.03 5.80 12.25
CA GLY A 96 2.66 6.03 10.96
C GLY A 96 4.17 6.23 11.03
N GLN A 97 4.74 6.39 9.84
CA GLN A 97 6.16 6.63 9.65
C GLN A 97 6.59 8.00 10.22
N GLY A 98 5.72 8.99 10.14
CA GLY A 98 5.94 10.32 10.72
C GLY A 98 5.91 10.32 12.27
N ALA A 99 5.43 11.40 12.86
CA ALA A 99 5.27 11.47 14.30
C ALA A 99 4.14 10.54 14.77
N GLN A 100 4.47 9.50 15.54
CA GLN A 100 3.44 8.69 16.19
C GLN A 100 2.81 9.47 17.34
N SER A 101 1.55 9.22 17.61
CA SER A 101 0.84 9.93 18.69
C SER A 101 -0.34 9.12 19.23
N LEU A 102 -0.66 9.36 20.51
CA LEU A 102 -1.93 8.98 21.11
C LEU A 102 -2.83 10.20 21.14
N GLN A 103 -3.98 10.12 20.47
CA GLN A 103 -4.98 11.19 20.46
C GLN A 103 -6.17 10.87 21.33
N VAL A 104 -6.66 11.88 22.02
CA VAL A 104 -7.92 11.87 22.77
C VAL A 104 -8.95 12.63 21.98
N ILE A 105 -10.10 12.03 21.77
CA ILE A 105 -11.23 12.60 21.00
C ILE A 105 -12.47 12.60 21.86
N ASP A 106 -13.23 13.68 21.84
CA ASP A 106 -14.61 13.69 22.34
C ASP A 106 -15.53 13.00 21.31
N PRO A 107 -16.06 11.80 21.60
CA PRO A 107 -16.83 11.04 20.61
C PRO A 107 -18.17 11.71 20.24
N ARG A 108 -18.65 12.66 21.00
CA ARG A 108 -19.91 13.39 20.72
C ARG A 108 -19.71 14.53 19.73
N THR A 109 -18.55 15.16 19.74
CA THR A 109 -18.23 16.28 18.85
C THR A 109 -17.23 15.90 17.76
N SER A 110 -16.62 14.72 17.86
CA SER A 110 -15.54 14.24 17.00
C SER A 110 -14.29 15.15 17.00
N ARG A 111 -14.10 15.96 18.03
CA ARG A 111 -12.96 16.88 18.15
C ARG A 111 -11.81 16.20 18.87
N VAL A 112 -10.61 16.35 18.33
CA VAL A 112 -9.37 16.03 19.04
C VAL A 112 -9.20 17.02 20.17
N THR A 113 -9.12 16.53 21.42
CA THR A 113 -9.01 17.34 22.63
C THR A 113 -7.60 17.30 23.23
N GLN A 114 -6.81 16.26 22.89
CA GLN A 114 -5.42 16.13 23.32
C GLN A 114 -4.65 15.28 22.29
N THR A 115 -3.37 15.63 22.09
CA THR A 115 -2.42 14.83 21.31
C THR A 115 -1.13 14.66 22.12
N LEU A 116 -0.75 13.41 22.36
CA LEU A 116 0.50 13.03 23.02
C LEU A 116 1.46 12.46 21.98
N PRO A 117 2.52 13.21 21.58
CA PRO A 117 3.43 12.76 20.54
C PRO A 117 4.49 11.78 21.07
N TYR A 118 4.88 10.81 20.22
CA TYR A 118 5.96 9.86 20.47
C TYR A 118 6.99 9.97 19.33
N PRO A 119 7.95 10.89 19.43
CA PRO A 119 9.02 11.00 18.43
C PRO A 119 9.91 9.75 18.46
N ALA A 120 10.41 9.34 17.31
CA ALA A 120 11.33 8.20 17.23
C ALA A 120 12.56 8.42 18.15
N PRO A 121 13.07 7.37 18.84
CA PRO A 121 12.71 5.97 18.70
C PRO A 121 11.52 5.49 19.55
N ALA A 122 10.86 6.39 20.30
CA ALA A 122 9.67 6.03 21.06
C ALA A 122 8.55 5.61 20.08
N ALA A 123 7.79 4.57 20.46
CA ALA A 123 6.81 3.96 19.60
C ALA A 123 5.50 3.68 20.32
N LEU A 124 4.44 3.65 19.53
CA LEU A 124 3.13 3.09 19.84
C LEU A 124 2.83 1.95 18.86
N PHE A 125 1.88 1.09 19.24
CA PHE A 125 1.33 0.10 18.33
C PHE A 125 -0.18 -0.02 18.51
N VAL A 126 -0.79 -1.11 18.05
CA VAL A 126 -2.25 -1.27 17.94
C VAL A 126 -3.01 -1.41 19.26
N GLY A 127 -2.34 -1.74 20.36
CA GLY A 127 -3.00 -2.04 21.62
C GLY A 127 -3.48 -0.80 22.37
N LEU A 128 -4.78 -0.74 22.70
CA LEU A 128 -5.41 0.28 23.53
C LEU A 128 -6.39 -0.36 24.50
N ALA A 129 -6.32 -0.02 25.77
CA ALA A 129 -7.27 -0.44 26.79
C ALA A 129 -7.52 0.64 27.86
N PHE A 130 -8.66 0.51 28.55
CA PHE A 130 -8.94 1.22 29.79
C PHE A 130 -9.03 0.22 30.94
N SER A 131 -8.69 0.66 32.15
CA SER A 131 -9.14 -0.04 33.35
C SER A 131 -10.66 -0.05 33.42
N PRO A 132 -11.29 -1.06 34.07
CA PRO A 132 -12.76 -1.14 34.13
C PRO A 132 -13.41 0.10 34.79
N ASP A 133 -12.72 0.77 35.73
CA ASP A 133 -13.19 1.98 36.37
C ASP A 133 -12.95 3.28 35.54
N GLY A 134 -12.31 3.13 34.34
CA GLY A 134 -12.02 4.23 33.42
C GLY A 134 -10.96 5.22 33.91
N ARG A 135 -10.30 4.96 35.04
CA ARG A 135 -9.32 5.91 35.64
C ARG A 135 -7.90 5.75 35.10
N THR A 136 -7.64 4.65 34.43
CA THR A 136 -6.34 4.37 33.81
C THR A 136 -6.53 3.97 32.36
N ALA A 137 -5.69 4.48 31.49
CA ALA A 137 -5.60 4.05 30.10
C ALA A 137 -4.22 3.42 29.83
N TYR A 138 -4.18 2.52 28.87
CA TYR A 138 -2.97 1.78 28.46
C TYR A 138 -2.83 1.81 26.94
N ALA A 139 -1.59 1.94 26.47
CA ALA A 139 -1.26 1.82 25.05
C ALA A 139 -0.01 0.95 24.89
N SER A 140 -0.01 0.04 23.93
CA SER A 140 1.17 -0.78 23.63
C SER A 140 2.25 0.05 22.92
N GLY A 141 3.50 -0.19 23.28
CA GLY A 141 4.65 0.52 22.77
C GLY A 141 5.34 -0.15 21.58
N GLY A 142 4.85 -1.31 21.09
CA GLY A 142 5.50 -2.01 19.97
C GLY A 142 7.00 -2.14 20.19
N GLY A 143 7.79 -1.58 19.29
CA GLY A 143 9.26 -1.62 19.38
C GLY A 143 9.89 -0.89 20.57
N SER A 144 9.12 -0.19 21.42
CA SER A 144 9.58 0.34 22.72
C SER A 144 9.58 -0.70 23.83
N GLU A 145 9.05 -1.91 23.60
CA GLU A 145 9.03 -3.05 24.52
C GLU A 145 8.39 -2.73 25.90
N LEU A 146 7.34 -1.91 25.93
CA LEU A 146 6.65 -1.48 27.13
C LEU A 146 5.17 -1.22 26.87
N ILE A 147 4.39 -1.03 27.94
CA ILE A 147 3.03 -0.53 27.90
C ILE A 147 3.01 0.87 28.53
N HIS A 148 2.69 1.86 27.74
CA HIS A 148 2.43 3.21 28.25
C HIS A 148 1.21 3.20 29.15
N ARG A 149 1.26 3.93 30.25
CA ARG A 149 0.20 4.03 31.24
C ARG A 149 -0.14 5.48 31.50
N TYR A 150 -1.44 5.78 31.57
CA TYR A 150 -1.93 7.13 31.77
C TYR A 150 -2.99 7.19 32.85
N ALA A 151 -2.91 8.20 33.73
CA ALA A 151 -4.04 8.58 34.56
C ALA A 151 -5.08 9.31 33.70
N VAL A 152 -6.35 8.98 33.88
CA VAL A 152 -7.49 9.62 33.20
C VAL A 152 -8.22 10.50 34.18
N ALA A 153 -8.24 11.81 33.93
CA ALA A 153 -8.97 12.79 34.73
C ALA A 153 -9.45 13.98 33.87
N GLY A 154 -10.68 14.40 34.04
CA GLY A 154 -11.23 15.57 33.36
C GLY A 154 -11.21 15.50 31.83
N GLY A 155 -11.28 14.32 31.26
CA GLY A 155 -11.20 14.13 29.81
C GLY A 155 -9.78 14.25 29.23
N GLN A 156 -8.75 14.18 30.06
CA GLN A 156 -7.35 14.28 29.70
C GLN A 156 -6.55 13.07 30.18
N LEU A 157 -5.46 12.79 29.48
CA LEU A 157 -4.46 11.77 29.84
C LEU A 157 -3.24 12.45 30.44
N THR A 158 -2.76 11.90 31.57
CA THR A 158 -1.46 12.25 32.13
C THR A 158 -0.57 11.01 32.18
N GLU A 159 0.55 11.03 31.45
CA GLU A 159 1.45 9.89 31.38
C GLU A 159 2.05 9.56 32.74
N GLN A 160 2.15 8.28 33.04
CA GLN A 160 2.69 7.71 34.26
C GLN A 160 3.87 6.80 33.92
N ALA A 161 4.57 6.28 34.95
CA ALA A 161 5.62 5.28 34.74
C ALA A 161 5.05 4.09 33.96
N PRO A 162 5.69 3.70 32.83
CA PRO A 162 5.22 2.61 32.00
C PRO A 162 5.36 1.25 32.70
N LEU A 163 4.60 0.27 32.22
CA LEU A 163 4.77 -1.13 32.61
C LEU A 163 5.77 -1.79 31.64
N LYS A 164 6.74 -2.49 32.21
CA LYS A 164 7.75 -3.19 31.40
C LYS A 164 7.19 -4.49 30.88
N VAL A 165 7.47 -4.79 29.62
CA VAL A 165 7.24 -6.10 29.01
C VAL A 165 8.61 -6.79 28.91
N PRO A 166 8.77 -8.04 29.39
CA PRO A 166 10.04 -8.74 29.29
C PRO A 166 10.42 -8.94 27.82
N VAL A 167 11.65 -8.60 27.47
CA VAL A 167 12.20 -8.88 26.12
C VAL A 167 12.43 -10.39 26.01
N LEU A 168 11.81 -10.99 25.02
CA LEU A 168 11.84 -12.43 24.79
C LEU A 168 12.67 -12.75 23.55
N ALA A 169 13.36 -13.88 23.57
CA ALA A 169 14.02 -14.38 22.38
C ALA A 169 12.96 -14.63 21.30
N PRO A 170 13.17 -14.20 20.07
CA PRO A 170 12.25 -14.50 18.97
C PRO A 170 12.20 -16.01 18.74
N THR A 171 11.07 -16.51 18.27
CA THR A 171 10.96 -17.87 17.76
C THR A 171 11.81 -17.98 16.49
N PRO A 172 12.83 -18.86 16.44
CA PRO A 172 13.64 -18.99 15.24
C PRO A 172 12.79 -19.44 14.06
N VAL A 173 12.81 -18.69 12.97
CA VAL A 173 12.24 -19.14 11.70
C VAL A 173 13.33 -19.95 10.97
N PRO A 174 13.08 -21.21 10.60
CA PRO A 174 14.08 -22.01 9.88
C PRO A 174 14.54 -21.33 8.60
N GLY A 175 15.88 -21.21 8.45
CA GLY A 175 16.48 -20.63 7.23
C GLY A 175 16.77 -19.13 7.28
N THR A 176 16.36 -18.41 8.33
CA THR A 176 16.63 -16.98 8.48
C THR A 176 17.71 -16.70 9.53
N THR A 177 18.37 -15.53 9.43
CA THR A 177 19.20 -15.02 10.55
C THR A 177 18.28 -14.71 11.72
N THR A 178 18.57 -15.28 12.90
CA THR A 178 17.79 -15.03 14.13
C THR A 178 17.71 -13.52 14.37
N PRO A 179 16.51 -12.89 14.28
CA PRO A 179 16.40 -11.48 14.56
C PRO A 179 16.76 -11.18 16.02
N PRO A 180 17.13 -9.96 16.37
CA PRO A 180 17.37 -9.60 17.77
C PRO A 180 16.14 -9.92 18.61
N ALA A 181 16.37 -10.38 19.87
CA ALA A 181 15.31 -10.70 20.81
C ALA A 181 14.35 -9.52 20.97
N ARG A 182 13.08 -9.70 20.60
CA ARG A 182 12.02 -8.68 20.68
C ARG A 182 10.71 -9.33 21.07
N THR A 183 9.93 -8.63 21.86
CA THR A 183 8.58 -9.05 22.24
C THR A 183 7.53 -8.38 21.35
N PHE A 184 7.73 -7.10 21.09
CA PHE A 184 6.86 -6.24 20.28
C PHE A 184 5.40 -6.29 20.75
N PRO A 185 5.08 -5.71 21.95
CA PRO A 185 3.73 -5.74 22.49
C PRO A 185 2.73 -5.08 21.53
N ALA A 186 1.68 -5.84 21.17
CA ALA A 186 0.63 -5.48 20.25
C ALA A 186 -0.70 -5.26 20.97
N GLY A 187 -1.75 -5.98 20.61
CA GLY A 187 -3.06 -5.88 21.23
C GLY A 187 -3.02 -6.16 22.72
N LEU A 188 -3.82 -5.45 23.48
CA LEU A 188 -3.92 -5.65 24.92
C LEU A 188 -5.36 -5.39 25.42
N ASP A 189 -5.72 -6.03 26.51
CA ASP A 189 -6.98 -5.77 27.20
C ASP A 189 -6.81 -5.95 28.71
N ALA A 190 -7.65 -5.27 29.49
CA ALA A 190 -7.66 -5.38 30.96
C ALA A 190 -8.69 -6.42 31.39
N THR A 191 -8.36 -7.22 32.42
CA THR A 191 -9.35 -8.11 33.03
C THR A 191 -10.44 -7.32 33.73
N ALA A 192 -11.66 -7.89 33.78
CA ALA A 192 -12.84 -7.20 34.34
C ALA A 192 -12.67 -6.76 35.81
N ASP A 193 -11.79 -7.41 36.57
CA ASP A 193 -11.42 -7.02 37.94
C ASP A 193 -10.35 -5.92 38.01
N GLY A 194 -9.81 -5.48 36.85
CA GLY A 194 -8.74 -4.49 36.72
C GLY A 194 -7.38 -4.89 37.27
N ARG A 195 -7.21 -6.16 37.64
CA ARG A 195 -5.95 -6.61 38.28
C ARG A 195 -4.85 -6.91 37.28
N ARG A 196 -5.21 -7.41 36.11
CA ARG A 196 -4.24 -7.86 35.09
C ARG A 196 -4.47 -7.20 33.75
N LEU A 197 -3.38 -6.95 33.03
CA LEU A 197 -3.38 -6.73 31.60
C LEU A 197 -2.96 -8.01 30.89
N VAL A 198 -3.63 -8.32 29.81
CA VAL A 198 -3.32 -9.41 28.87
C VAL A 198 -2.74 -8.77 27.63
N VAL A 199 -1.48 -9.04 27.31
CA VAL A 199 -0.72 -8.37 26.25
C VAL A 199 -0.22 -9.38 25.24
N ALA A 200 -0.61 -9.24 23.96
CA ALA A 200 -0.08 -10.04 22.87
C ALA A 200 1.36 -9.62 22.55
N ASN A 201 2.28 -10.59 22.49
CA ASN A 201 3.68 -10.40 22.15
C ASN A 201 3.87 -10.83 20.69
N HIS A 202 3.72 -9.89 19.76
CA HIS A 202 3.58 -10.14 18.33
C HIS A 202 4.77 -10.91 17.71
N LEU A 203 5.99 -10.64 18.18
CA LEU A 203 7.21 -11.27 17.64
C LEU A 203 7.74 -12.41 18.54
N ALA A 204 6.95 -12.88 19.51
CA ALA A 204 7.43 -13.88 20.47
C ALA A 204 6.41 -14.98 20.79
N ASP A 205 5.39 -15.20 19.94
CA ASP A 205 4.41 -16.29 19.98
C ASP A 205 3.86 -16.56 21.39
N SER A 206 3.54 -15.51 22.09
CA SER A 206 3.15 -15.56 23.49
C SER A 206 2.27 -14.40 23.90
N VAL A 207 1.67 -14.54 25.06
CA VAL A 207 0.98 -13.48 25.79
C VAL A 207 1.74 -13.20 27.08
N THR A 208 1.93 -11.93 27.43
CA THR A 208 2.36 -11.50 28.75
C THR A 208 1.14 -11.09 29.57
N LEU A 209 1.01 -11.67 30.76
CA LEU A 209 0.08 -11.20 31.78
C LEU A 209 0.83 -10.30 32.73
N ILE A 210 0.34 -9.08 32.95
CA ILE A 210 0.96 -8.09 33.85
C ILE A 210 0.00 -7.84 35.01
N ASP A 211 0.44 -8.09 36.25
CA ASP A 211 -0.27 -7.61 37.44
C ASP A 211 -0.08 -6.08 37.53
N VAL A 212 -1.17 -5.34 37.40
CA VAL A 212 -1.14 -3.86 37.29
C VAL A 212 -0.59 -3.20 38.54
N LYS A 213 -0.78 -3.82 39.73
CA LYS A 213 -0.37 -3.27 41.01
C LYS A 213 1.12 -3.52 41.29
N SER A 214 1.56 -4.73 41.13
CA SER A 214 2.95 -5.12 41.45
C SER A 214 3.94 -4.98 40.28
N GLY A 215 3.44 -4.95 39.05
CA GLY A 215 4.22 -5.04 37.83
C GLY A 215 4.79 -6.44 37.56
N ALA A 216 4.40 -7.46 38.32
CA ALA A 216 4.81 -8.84 38.09
C ALA A 216 4.24 -9.37 36.78
N THR A 217 5.05 -10.17 36.07
CA THR A 217 4.69 -10.69 34.75
C THR A 217 4.72 -12.22 34.72
N SER A 218 3.82 -12.83 33.98
CA SER A 218 3.87 -14.22 33.60
C SER A 218 3.63 -14.38 32.11
N ARG A 219 4.12 -15.48 31.51
CA ARG A 219 4.05 -15.72 30.06
C ARG A 219 3.21 -16.95 29.76
N VAL A 220 2.40 -16.87 28.70
CA VAL A 220 1.63 -17.98 28.13
C VAL A 220 1.99 -18.14 26.66
N PRO A 221 2.51 -19.29 26.20
CA PRO A 221 2.68 -19.57 24.78
C PRO A 221 1.32 -19.59 24.05
N VAL A 222 1.29 -19.03 22.83
CA VAL A 222 0.11 -19.01 21.94
C VAL A 222 0.54 -19.33 20.50
N GLY A 223 -0.34 -19.15 19.53
CA GLY A 223 0.03 -19.33 18.12
C GLY A 223 0.92 -18.20 17.60
N HIS A 224 1.37 -18.36 16.35
CA HIS A 224 2.34 -17.45 15.71
C HIS A 224 1.75 -16.05 15.47
N ALA A 225 2.58 -15.01 15.69
CA ALA A 225 2.25 -13.59 15.51
C ALA A 225 0.92 -13.19 16.18
N PRO A 226 0.75 -13.31 17.52
CA PRO A 226 -0.47 -12.90 18.19
C PRO A 226 -0.67 -11.38 18.08
N LEU A 227 -1.91 -10.95 17.72
CA LEU A 227 -2.18 -9.54 17.41
C LEU A 227 -3.21 -8.89 18.32
N SER A 228 -4.43 -9.43 18.42
CA SER A 228 -5.52 -8.82 19.17
C SER A 228 -5.85 -9.65 20.41
N VAL A 229 -6.26 -8.98 21.48
CA VAL A 229 -6.69 -9.60 22.74
C VAL A 229 -8.08 -9.08 23.11
N VAL A 230 -8.96 -10.00 23.51
CA VAL A 230 -10.28 -9.69 24.05
C VAL A 230 -10.50 -10.50 25.32
N THR A 231 -10.77 -9.83 26.44
CA THR A 231 -11.11 -10.48 27.72
C THR A 231 -12.63 -10.62 27.85
N ALA A 232 -13.09 -11.77 28.36
CA ALA A 232 -14.49 -11.96 28.67
C ALA A 232 -14.89 -11.20 29.94
N GLU A 233 -16.15 -10.74 30.02
CA GLU A 233 -16.68 -9.97 31.18
C GLU A 233 -16.47 -10.64 32.55
N GLY A 234 -16.48 -11.98 32.59
CA GLY A 234 -16.16 -12.71 33.81
C GLY A 234 -14.70 -12.67 34.26
N GLY A 235 -13.81 -12.06 33.46
CA GLY A 235 -12.38 -11.91 33.74
C GLY A 235 -11.58 -13.21 33.80
N ARG A 236 -12.22 -14.36 33.48
CA ARG A 236 -11.59 -15.67 33.57
C ARG A 236 -11.07 -16.24 32.27
N THR A 237 -11.43 -15.62 31.15
CA THR A 237 -11.06 -16.09 29.81
C THR A 237 -10.58 -14.93 28.96
N ALA A 238 -9.55 -15.15 28.18
CA ALA A 238 -9.13 -14.24 27.13
C ALA A 238 -9.03 -14.98 25.80
N TYR A 239 -9.27 -14.27 24.71
CA TYR A 239 -9.16 -14.74 23.33
C TYR A 239 -8.06 -13.91 22.65
N VAL A 240 -7.16 -14.61 21.96
CA VAL A 240 -6.02 -14.01 21.29
C VAL A 240 -6.02 -14.45 19.84
N THR A 241 -6.09 -13.52 18.91
CA THR A 241 -5.93 -13.81 17.48
C THR A 241 -4.45 -14.03 17.17
N ASN A 242 -4.13 -15.15 16.52
CA ASN A 242 -2.76 -15.47 16.09
C ASN A 242 -2.70 -15.27 14.58
N GLN A 243 -2.23 -14.10 14.16
CA GLN A 243 -2.28 -13.67 12.77
C GLN A 243 -1.51 -14.63 11.86
N GLY A 244 -0.30 -15.04 12.23
CA GLY A 244 0.54 -15.93 11.44
C GLY A 244 0.21 -17.42 11.56
N ALA A 245 -0.83 -17.80 12.34
CA ALA A 245 -1.20 -19.21 12.55
C ALA A 245 -2.65 -19.53 12.17
N ASP A 246 -3.43 -18.57 11.66
CA ASP A 246 -4.85 -18.72 11.30
C ASP A 246 -5.71 -19.26 12.43
N THR A 247 -5.41 -18.88 13.67
CA THR A 247 -6.06 -19.42 14.86
C THR A 247 -6.42 -18.34 15.87
N VAL A 248 -7.30 -18.74 16.81
CA VAL A 248 -7.56 -18.02 18.06
C VAL A 248 -7.14 -18.91 19.21
N SER A 249 -6.23 -18.42 20.09
CA SER A 249 -5.92 -19.06 21.37
C SER A 249 -6.93 -18.66 22.42
N VAL A 250 -7.42 -19.62 23.20
CA VAL A 250 -8.31 -19.41 24.35
C VAL A 250 -7.49 -19.59 25.62
N LEU A 251 -7.41 -18.57 26.45
CA LEU A 251 -6.63 -18.58 27.70
C LEU A 251 -7.54 -18.68 28.90
N ASP A 252 -7.19 -19.57 29.85
CA ASP A 252 -7.80 -19.60 31.18
C ASP A 252 -7.03 -18.65 32.11
N LEU A 253 -7.71 -17.65 32.60
CA LEU A 253 -7.20 -16.66 33.54
C LEU A 253 -7.73 -16.86 34.96
N SER A 254 -8.39 -17.98 35.25
CA SER A 254 -9.05 -18.23 36.54
C SER A 254 -8.09 -18.48 37.71
N GLY A 255 -6.80 -18.79 37.42
CA GLY A 255 -5.75 -18.98 38.41
C GLY A 255 -5.35 -17.68 39.15
N ASP A 256 -4.84 -17.84 40.37
CA ASP A 256 -4.16 -16.75 41.08
C ASP A 256 -2.79 -16.44 40.43
N ALA A 257 -2.07 -15.41 40.93
CA ALA A 257 -0.76 -15.01 40.37
C ALA A 257 0.32 -16.12 40.51
N ALA A 258 0.06 -17.16 41.29
CA ALA A 258 0.98 -18.30 41.50
C ALA A 258 0.71 -19.45 40.52
N THR A 259 -0.47 -19.53 39.92
CA THR A 259 -0.82 -20.52 38.90
C THR A 259 -0.52 -19.93 37.51
N THR A 260 0.36 -20.60 36.79
CA THR A 260 0.68 -20.20 35.42
C THR A 260 -0.56 -20.38 34.55
N PRO A 261 -1.13 -19.33 33.99
CA PRO A 261 -2.23 -19.45 33.02
C PRO A 261 -1.80 -20.29 31.82
N ALA A 262 -2.73 -21.00 31.21
CA ALA A 262 -2.44 -21.83 30.05
C ALA A 262 -3.38 -21.53 28.88
N ALA A 263 -2.92 -21.76 27.68
CA ALA A 263 -3.83 -21.88 26.52
C ALA A 263 -4.59 -23.21 26.68
N VAL A 264 -5.92 -23.11 26.82
CA VAL A 264 -6.80 -24.28 27.03
C VAL A 264 -7.39 -24.79 25.73
N ALA A 265 -7.36 -23.97 24.67
CA ALA A 265 -7.77 -24.36 23.32
C ALA A 265 -7.11 -23.48 22.26
N THR A 266 -6.99 -24.04 21.06
CA THR A 266 -6.64 -23.34 19.83
C THR A 266 -7.72 -23.61 18.80
N VAL A 267 -8.37 -22.58 18.28
CA VAL A 267 -9.49 -22.67 17.34
C VAL A 267 -9.05 -22.16 15.98
N LYS A 268 -9.13 -23.00 14.96
CA LYS A 268 -8.83 -22.57 13.57
C LYS A 268 -9.92 -21.62 13.08
N VAL A 269 -9.50 -20.52 12.41
CA VAL A 269 -10.36 -19.49 11.80
C VAL A 269 -9.95 -19.29 10.34
N GLY A 270 -10.28 -18.16 9.73
CA GLY A 270 -9.77 -17.82 8.41
C GLY A 270 -8.34 -17.28 8.46
N THR A 271 -7.80 -16.93 7.28
CA THR A 271 -6.41 -16.53 7.12
C THR A 271 -6.16 -15.12 7.67
N HIS A 272 -5.06 -14.96 8.40
CA HIS A 272 -4.59 -13.73 9.03
C HIS A 272 -5.67 -13.06 9.91
N PRO A 273 -6.10 -13.72 11.02
CA PRO A 273 -7.06 -13.13 11.94
C PRO A 273 -6.48 -11.88 12.62
N ASN A 274 -7.24 -10.77 12.52
CA ASN A 274 -6.83 -9.45 13.03
C ASN A 274 -7.64 -9.08 14.28
N ALA A 275 -8.70 -8.28 14.10
CA ALA A 275 -9.55 -7.83 15.19
C ALA A 275 -10.51 -8.93 15.65
N ALA A 276 -10.87 -8.87 16.94
CA ALA A 276 -11.92 -9.71 17.51
C ALA A 276 -12.85 -8.87 18.40
N VAL A 277 -14.13 -9.27 18.49
CA VAL A 277 -15.11 -8.67 19.39
C VAL A 277 -16.07 -9.72 19.94
N LEU A 278 -16.32 -9.67 21.26
CA LEU A 278 -17.34 -10.50 21.92
C LEU A 278 -18.72 -9.84 21.84
N ASP A 279 -19.77 -10.66 21.72
CA ASP A 279 -21.12 -10.16 21.96
C ASP A 279 -21.32 -9.86 23.49
N GLU A 280 -22.31 -9.04 23.81
CA GLU A 280 -22.61 -8.59 25.19
C GLU A 280 -22.80 -9.76 26.16
N ARG A 281 -23.25 -10.92 25.69
CA ARG A 281 -23.43 -12.12 26.50
C ARG A 281 -22.15 -12.97 26.62
N GLY A 282 -21.08 -12.59 25.94
CA GLY A 282 -19.85 -13.39 25.86
C GLY A 282 -20.04 -14.77 25.20
N SER A 283 -21.15 -14.98 24.46
CA SER A 283 -21.50 -16.27 23.87
C SER A 283 -20.97 -16.43 22.45
N ARG A 284 -20.63 -15.34 21.78
CA ARG A 284 -20.09 -15.32 20.41
C ARG A 284 -18.89 -14.40 20.34
N LEU A 285 -17.82 -14.92 19.77
CA LEU A 285 -16.67 -14.14 19.36
C LEU A 285 -16.69 -14.01 17.83
N TYR A 286 -16.62 -12.79 17.34
CA TYR A 286 -16.45 -12.48 15.92
C TYR A 286 -14.99 -12.16 15.68
N VAL A 287 -14.39 -12.72 14.62
CA VAL A 287 -12.98 -12.57 14.28
C VAL A 287 -12.87 -12.18 12.81
N ALA A 288 -12.26 -11.03 12.53
CA ALA A 288 -11.96 -10.56 11.18
C ALA A 288 -10.75 -11.32 10.63
N ASN A 289 -10.88 -11.93 9.45
CA ASN A 289 -9.83 -12.69 8.78
C ASN A 289 -9.36 -11.90 7.54
N GLY A 290 -8.20 -11.25 7.63
CA GLY A 290 -7.71 -10.26 6.66
C GLY A 290 -7.59 -10.78 5.23
N ASP A 291 -7.04 -11.98 5.05
CA ASP A 291 -6.72 -12.50 3.72
C ASP A 291 -7.62 -13.67 3.27
N SER A 292 -8.73 -13.87 3.97
CA SER A 292 -9.82 -14.73 3.49
C SER A 292 -11.16 -14.00 3.38
N ASP A 293 -11.15 -12.65 3.41
CA ASP A 293 -12.31 -11.77 3.19
C ASP A 293 -13.55 -12.21 3.97
N SER A 294 -13.37 -12.53 5.24
CA SER A 294 -14.44 -13.14 6.03
C SER A 294 -14.41 -12.76 7.51
N VAL A 295 -15.52 -13.01 8.20
CA VAL A 295 -15.58 -12.99 9.66
C VAL A 295 -15.93 -14.38 10.17
N SER A 296 -15.06 -14.97 10.99
CA SER A 296 -15.36 -16.21 11.71
C SER A 296 -16.23 -15.92 12.92
N VAL A 297 -17.28 -16.74 13.14
CA VAL A 297 -18.17 -16.68 14.31
C VAL A 297 -17.91 -17.88 15.18
N LEU A 298 -17.31 -17.66 16.36
CA LEU A 298 -17.01 -18.72 17.32
C LEU A 298 -18.09 -18.79 18.40
N ASP A 299 -18.45 -20.01 18.76
CA ASP A 299 -19.20 -20.32 19.99
C ASP A 299 -18.19 -20.44 21.14
N THR A 300 -18.24 -19.52 22.09
CA THR A 300 -17.28 -19.46 23.19
C THR A 300 -17.41 -20.62 24.17
N GLY A 301 -18.62 -21.09 24.39
CA GLY A 301 -18.87 -22.26 25.27
C GLY A 301 -18.42 -23.58 24.66
N ARG A 302 -18.49 -23.71 23.33
CA ARG A 302 -18.04 -24.89 22.58
C ARG A 302 -16.62 -24.77 22.04
N GLN A 303 -16.02 -23.59 22.10
CA GLN A 303 -14.67 -23.26 21.61
C GLN A 303 -14.48 -23.74 20.15
N ARG A 304 -15.43 -23.43 19.29
CA ARG A 304 -15.36 -23.78 17.86
C ARG A 304 -16.08 -22.77 16.98
N VAL A 305 -15.66 -22.68 15.72
CA VAL A 305 -16.35 -21.89 14.68
C VAL A 305 -17.74 -22.55 14.42
N VAL A 306 -18.77 -21.72 14.42
CA VAL A 306 -20.17 -22.11 14.16
C VAL A 306 -20.75 -21.43 12.92
N GLY A 307 -19.96 -20.64 12.23
CA GLY A 307 -20.31 -19.99 10.97
C GLY A 307 -19.22 -19.04 10.50
N THR A 308 -19.27 -18.73 9.22
CA THR A 308 -18.41 -17.74 8.57
C THR A 308 -19.31 -16.76 7.83
N ILE A 309 -18.99 -15.48 7.90
CA ILE A 309 -19.65 -14.39 7.18
C ILE A 309 -18.72 -14.02 6.03
N ASP A 310 -19.21 -14.15 4.80
CA ASP A 310 -18.51 -13.77 3.59
C ASP A 310 -18.63 -12.25 3.40
N LEU A 311 -17.49 -11.59 3.17
CA LEU A 311 -17.36 -10.16 2.91
C LEU A 311 -16.96 -9.86 1.46
N SER A 312 -16.83 -10.88 0.63
CA SER A 312 -16.50 -10.73 -0.77
C SER A 312 -17.44 -9.74 -1.46
N PRO A 313 -16.93 -8.78 -2.26
CA PRO A 313 -17.78 -7.75 -2.86
C PRO A 313 -18.74 -8.28 -3.93
N TYR A 314 -18.44 -9.43 -4.52
CA TYR A 314 -19.27 -10.15 -5.49
C TYR A 314 -18.98 -11.65 -5.43
N PRO A 315 -19.89 -12.52 -5.95
CA PRO A 315 -19.71 -13.97 -5.90
C PRO A 315 -18.40 -14.43 -6.58
N ASN A 316 -17.63 -15.25 -5.88
CA ASN A 316 -16.33 -15.76 -6.32
C ASN A 316 -15.27 -14.68 -6.57
N ALA A 317 -15.38 -13.53 -5.92
CA ALA A 317 -14.33 -12.53 -5.96
C ALA A 317 -13.00 -13.14 -5.46
N PRO A 318 -11.87 -12.84 -6.10
CA PRO A 318 -10.57 -13.05 -5.48
C PRO A 318 -10.47 -12.22 -4.19
N VAL A 319 -9.49 -12.53 -3.34
CA VAL A 319 -9.25 -11.78 -2.09
C VAL A 319 -8.85 -10.32 -2.35
N GLY A 320 -8.95 -9.49 -1.30
CA GLY A 320 -8.54 -8.09 -1.34
C GLY A 320 -9.45 -7.16 -0.53
N THR A 321 -10.50 -7.68 0.11
CA THR A 321 -11.37 -6.89 0.98
C THR A 321 -10.62 -6.41 2.24
N THR A 322 -9.73 -7.22 2.77
CA THR A 322 -8.86 -6.95 3.94
C THR A 322 -9.66 -6.49 5.16
N PRO A 323 -10.53 -7.35 5.77
CA PRO A 323 -11.22 -7.00 7.01
C PRO A 323 -10.23 -6.73 8.15
N SER A 324 -10.35 -5.57 8.80
CA SER A 324 -9.34 -5.04 9.74
C SER A 324 -9.87 -4.73 11.13
N GLY A 325 -11.09 -4.22 11.28
CA GLY A 325 -11.68 -3.83 12.55
C GLY A 325 -13.14 -4.24 12.70
N LEU A 326 -13.61 -4.41 13.93
CA LEU A 326 -14.95 -4.91 14.26
C LEU A 326 -15.60 -4.08 15.36
N ALA A 327 -16.91 -3.77 15.22
CA ALA A 327 -17.74 -3.26 16.30
C ALA A 327 -19.17 -3.79 16.22
N LEU A 328 -19.75 -4.12 17.36
CA LEU A 328 -21.16 -4.46 17.47
C LEU A 328 -22.00 -3.21 17.76
N SER A 329 -23.22 -3.15 17.19
CA SER A 329 -24.22 -2.18 17.64
C SER A 329 -24.64 -2.49 19.09
N ALA A 330 -25.15 -1.48 19.81
CA ALA A 330 -25.56 -1.61 21.20
C ALA A 330 -26.62 -2.72 21.44
N ASP A 331 -27.42 -3.03 20.44
CA ASP A 331 -28.42 -4.12 20.51
C ASP A 331 -27.87 -5.49 20.03
N GLY A 332 -26.60 -5.56 19.64
CA GLY A 332 -25.90 -6.74 19.11
C GLY A 332 -26.42 -7.25 17.75
N ARG A 333 -27.39 -6.54 17.11
CA ARG A 333 -28.02 -7.01 15.86
C ARG A 333 -27.23 -6.66 14.61
N ARG A 334 -26.31 -5.72 14.70
CA ARG A 334 -25.43 -5.32 13.62
C ARG A 334 -23.96 -5.48 14.03
N LEU A 335 -23.19 -6.05 13.12
CA LEU A 335 -21.74 -6.01 13.20
C LEU A 335 -21.25 -5.12 12.09
N PHE A 336 -20.41 -4.15 12.45
CA PHE A 336 -19.70 -3.27 11.52
C PHE A 336 -18.29 -3.81 11.33
N VAL A 337 -17.87 -3.99 10.08
CA VAL A 337 -16.56 -4.54 9.71
C VAL A 337 -15.87 -3.56 8.80
N THR A 338 -14.71 -3.05 9.19
CA THR A 338 -13.89 -2.23 8.30
C THR A 338 -13.19 -3.12 7.27
N ASN A 339 -13.35 -2.80 6.01
CA ASN A 339 -12.76 -3.46 4.86
C ASN A 339 -11.67 -2.54 4.29
N ALA A 340 -10.43 -2.70 4.78
CA ALA A 340 -9.35 -1.77 4.48
C ALA A 340 -9.03 -1.69 2.98
N GLY A 341 -9.03 -2.82 2.27
CA GLY A 341 -8.75 -2.87 0.85
C GLY A 341 -9.85 -2.24 -0.01
N ASN A 342 -11.11 -2.33 0.42
CA ASN A 342 -12.27 -1.82 -0.33
C ASN A 342 -12.67 -0.39 0.02
N ASN A 343 -12.06 0.22 1.02
CA ASN A 343 -12.40 1.54 1.52
C ASN A 343 -13.88 1.65 1.92
N ASP A 344 -14.37 0.64 2.65
CA ASP A 344 -15.74 0.63 3.14
C ASP A 344 -15.88 0.00 4.53
N VAL A 345 -17.08 0.13 5.10
CA VAL A 345 -17.51 -0.63 6.27
C VAL A 345 -18.69 -1.51 5.87
N ALA A 346 -18.51 -2.82 5.99
CA ALA A 346 -19.62 -3.76 5.83
C ALA A 346 -20.56 -3.73 7.05
N VAL A 347 -21.84 -3.57 6.78
CA VAL A 347 -22.92 -3.69 7.78
C VAL A 347 -23.49 -5.10 7.70
N VAL A 348 -23.26 -5.88 8.75
CA VAL A 348 -23.65 -7.29 8.81
C VAL A 348 -24.86 -7.48 9.72
N ASP A 349 -25.83 -8.26 9.29
CA ASP A 349 -26.91 -8.78 10.14
C ASP A 349 -26.38 -9.99 10.92
N THR A 350 -26.22 -9.86 12.22
CA THR A 350 -25.62 -10.91 13.07
C THR A 350 -26.50 -12.18 13.17
N THR A 351 -27.82 -12.03 13.07
CA THR A 351 -28.76 -13.16 13.10
C THR A 351 -28.70 -13.96 11.79
N ARG A 352 -28.69 -13.26 10.65
CA ARG A 352 -28.66 -13.87 9.31
C ARG A 352 -27.24 -14.19 8.86
N ARG A 353 -26.22 -13.65 9.53
CA ARG A 353 -24.79 -13.79 9.22
C ARG A 353 -24.48 -13.40 7.77
N ARG A 354 -24.97 -12.25 7.35
CA ARG A 354 -24.73 -11.75 5.98
C ARG A 354 -24.61 -10.23 5.95
N VAL A 355 -23.86 -9.73 4.98
CA VAL A 355 -23.78 -8.30 4.67
C VAL A 355 -25.18 -7.83 4.20
N VAL A 356 -25.62 -6.69 4.73
CA VAL A 356 -26.89 -6.03 4.37
C VAL A 356 -26.66 -4.67 3.74
N GLY A 357 -25.43 -4.19 3.67
CA GLY A 357 -25.02 -2.98 2.97
C GLY A 357 -23.60 -2.59 3.30
N LEU A 358 -23.07 -1.61 2.53
CA LEU A 358 -21.72 -1.07 2.63
C LEU A 358 -21.78 0.44 2.85
N ILE A 359 -20.82 0.99 3.57
CA ILE A 359 -20.66 2.43 3.85
C ILE A 359 -19.30 2.86 3.29
N PRO A 360 -19.22 3.78 2.33
CA PRO A 360 -17.93 4.25 1.81
C PRO A 360 -17.19 5.06 2.87
N THR A 361 -15.88 4.82 2.98
CA THR A 361 -14.97 5.46 3.93
C THR A 361 -13.92 6.29 3.21
N ALA A 362 -13.03 6.95 3.96
CA ALA A 362 -11.76 7.41 3.44
C ALA A 362 -10.80 6.22 3.24
N TRP A 363 -9.60 6.48 2.74
CA TRP A 363 -8.70 5.40 2.32
C TRP A 363 -8.18 4.60 3.53
N TYR A 364 -8.27 3.28 3.42
CA TYR A 364 -7.74 2.27 4.31
C TYR A 364 -8.33 2.35 5.74
N PRO A 365 -9.63 2.03 5.92
CA PRO A 365 -10.26 2.01 7.25
C PRO A 365 -9.69 0.88 8.11
N THR A 366 -9.24 1.18 9.34
CA THR A 366 -8.54 0.24 10.23
C THR A 366 -9.31 -0.11 11.48
N ALA A 367 -10.12 0.81 12.00
CA ALA A 367 -10.86 0.59 13.22
C ALA A 367 -12.25 1.22 13.15
N VAL A 368 -13.20 0.64 13.88
CA VAL A 368 -14.55 1.12 13.97
C VAL A 368 -15.06 1.02 15.41
N VAL A 369 -15.79 2.04 15.86
CA VAL A 369 -16.47 2.09 17.16
C VAL A 369 -17.92 2.48 16.92
N ALA A 370 -18.86 1.74 17.49
CA ALA A 370 -20.26 2.05 17.47
C ALA A 370 -20.74 2.47 18.86
N THR A 371 -21.34 3.66 18.96
CA THR A 371 -22.10 4.09 20.12
C THR A 371 -23.60 3.91 19.87
N ALA A 372 -24.45 4.28 20.80
CA ALA A 372 -25.90 4.21 20.62
C ALA A 372 -26.39 5.05 19.42
N ASP A 373 -25.74 6.15 19.12
CA ASP A 373 -26.16 7.16 18.16
C ASP A 373 -25.14 7.48 17.06
N ARG A 374 -23.93 6.90 17.11
CA ARG A 374 -22.84 7.20 16.17
C ARG A 374 -22.03 5.99 15.79
N LEU A 375 -21.53 6.01 14.55
CA LEU A 375 -20.49 5.16 14.04
C LEU A 375 -19.25 6.03 13.78
N LEU A 376 -18.14 5.65 14.39
CA LEU A 376 -16.84 6.31 14.30
C LEU A 376 -15.88 5.37 13.59
N ILE A 377 -15.22 5.82 12.53
CA ILE A 377 -14.36 4.99 11.68
C ILE A 377 -13.01 5.70 11.52
N ALA A 378 -11.92 5.05 11.92
CA ALA A 378 -10.58 5.52 11.64
C ALA A 378 -10.12 5.04 10.27
N ASN A 379 -9.59 5.95 9.46
CA ASN A 379 -9.05 5.68 8.12
C ASN A 379 -7.56 6.01 8.13
N ALA A 380 -6.71 5.04 7.89
CA ALA A 380 -5.28 5.15 8.09
C ALA A 380 -4.60 6.12 7.10
N LYS A 381 -5.03 6.10 5.85
CA LYS A 381 -4.41 6.86 4.75
C LYS A 381 -5.24 8.07 4.31
N GLY A 382 -6.38 8.34 4.97
CA GLY A 382 -7.20 9.53 4.78
C GLY A 382 -7.62 9.78 3.33
N LEU A 383 -7.09 10.84 2.72
CA LEU A 383 -7.29 11.17 1.30
C LEU A 383 -6.05 10.91 0.43
N GLY A 384 -5.02 10.26 0.98
CA GLY A 384 -3.78 9.94 0.25
C GLY A 384 -2.71 11.04 0.32
N ALA A 385 -1.65 10.88 -0.47
CA ALA A 385 -0.47 11.72 -0.41
C ALA A 385 -0.57 13.00 -1.27
N GLY A 386 -0.90 12.88 -2.53
CA GLY A 386 -0.76 13.98 -3.49
C GLY A 386 0.69 14.21 -3.92
N PRO A 387 1.00 15.36 -4.55
CA PRO A 387 2.38 15.72 -4.91
C PRO A 387 3.29 15.76 -3.68
N ASN A 388 4.48 15.23 -3.81
CA ASN A 388 5.40 15.13 -2.67
C ASN A 388 6.43 16.25 -2.67
N ASP A 389 5.96 17.45 -2.49
CA ASP A 389 6.82 18.55 -2.25
C ASP A 389 6.06 19.68 -1.55
N GLY A 390 6.59 20.29 -0.53
CA GLY A 390 6.19 21.51 0.07
C GLY A 390 5.39 21.54 1.34
N PRO A 391 5.28 22.75 1.91
CA PRO A 391 4.80 22.96 3.27
C PRO A 391 3.26 22.90 3.43
N GLY A 392 2.55 22.31 2.49
CA GLY A 392 1.09 22.40 2.41
C GLY A 392 0.29 21.26 3.01
N TYR A 393 0.93 20.13 3.31
CA TYR A 393 0.25 19.04 4.03
C TYR A 393 0.69 19.06 5.48
N PRO A 394 -0.16 19.52 6.39
CA PRO A 394 0.17 19.49 7.79
C PRO A 394 0.09 18.05 8.28
N ASP A 395 1.22 17.48 8.70
CA ASP A 395 1.15 16.54 9.81
C ASP A 395 0.52 17.32 10.98
N PRO A 396 -0.73 17.04 11.39
CA PRO A 396 -1.40 17.81 12.44
C PRO A 396 -0.68 17.67 13.78
N THR A 397 0.29 16.77 13.88
CA THR A 397 1.12 16.54 15.06
C THR A 397 2.47 17.24 14.97
N SER A 398 2.90 17.68 13.77
CA SER A 398 4.16 18.39 13.58
C SER A 398 3.95 19.90 13.63
N ARG A 399 4.35 20.52 14.72
CA ARG A 399 4.41 21.99 14.87
C ARG A 399 5.68 22.62 14.29
N SER A 400 6.51 21.86 13.59
CA SER A 400 7.77 22.36 13.05
C SER A 400 7.58 22.85 11.60
N PRO A 401 7.64 24.16 11.36
CA PRO A 401 7.58 24.72 10.00
C PRO A 401 8.85 24.42 9.18
N ARG A 402 9.82 23.67 9.72
CA ARG A 402 11.13 23.43 9.11
C ARG A 402 11.34 22.00 8.61
N SER A 403 10.38 21.10 8.78
CA SER A 403 10.44 19.77 8.19
C SER A 403 9.44 19.69 7.05
N PRO A 404 9.84 19.92 5.80
CA PRO A 404 8.98 19.61 4.68
C PRO A 404 8.69 18.09 4.74
N ALA A 405 7.45 17.73 4.98
CA ALA A 405 6.99 16.36 4.84
C ALA A 405 7.01 16.02 3.35
N GLN A 406 8.06 15.36 2.89
CA GLN A 406 8.24 14.99 1.48
C GLN A 406 8.21 13.49 1.28
N TYR A 407 8.09 12.74 2.35
CA TYR A 407 8.07 11.29 2.33
C TYR A 407 6.64 10.79 2.25
N VAL A 408 6.32 9.91 1.30
CA VAL A 408 4.98 9.40 1.07
C VAL A 408 4.31 8.91 2.36
N GLY A 409 5.01 8.10 3.15
CA GLY A 409 4.51 7.58 4.42
C GLY A 409 4.21 8.63 5.48
N SER A 410 4.87 9.80 5.47
CA SER A 410 4.61 10.91 6.39
C SER A 410 3.57 11.90 5.87
N MET A 411 3.29 11.89 4.57
CA MET A 411 2.30 12.77 3.94
C MET A 411 0.86 12.27 4.14
N MET A 412 0.66 10.97 4.29
CA MET A 412 -0.66 10.39 4.50
C MET A 412 -1.12 10.57 5.94
N THR A 413 -2.00 11.53 6.16
CA THR A 413 -2.65 11.74 7.45
C THR A 413 -3.98 11.01 7.50
N GLY A 414 -4.27 10.39 8.63
CA GLY A 414 -5.51 9.67 8.85
C GLY A 414 -6.71 10.59 9.04
N THR A 415 -7.91 10.03 8.94
CA THR A 415 -9.15 10.73 9.23
C THR A 415 -10.08 9.90 10.10
N LEU A 416 -10.95 10.58 10.86
CA LEU A 416 -12.07 9.99 11.57
C LEU A 416 -13.36 10.32 10.80
N SER A 417 -13.99 9.31 10.22
CA SER A 417 -15.34 9.45 9.67
C SER A 417 -16.38 9.27 10.76
N THR A 418 -17.37 10.18 10.84
CA THR A 418 -18.45 10.13 11.83
C THR A 418 -19.81 10.12 11.16
N LEU A 419 -20.62 9.10 11.45
CA LEU A 419 -21.98 8.94 10.94
C LEU A 419 -22.98 8.79 12.08
N GLY A 420 -24.21 9.26 11.87
CA GLY A 420 -25.30 9.02 12.81
C GLY A 420 -25.88 7.61 12.70
N LEU A 421 -26.23 7.02 13.84
CA LEU A 421 -26.97 5.77 13.95
C LEU A 421 -28.38 6.02 14.48
N PRO A 422 -29.39 5.17 14.19
CA PRO A 422 -29.34 4.05 13.25
C PRO A 422 -29.35 4.50 11.78
N LEU A 423 -28.69 3.71 10.90
CA LEU A 423 -28.69 3.98 9.46
C LEU A 423 -30.06 3.67 8.87
N LYS A 424 -30.63 4.61 8.11
CA LYS A 424 -31.86 4.40 7.36
C LYS A 424 -31.59 3.45 6.17
N SER A 425 -32.51 2.50 5.91
CA SER A 425 -32.33 1.50 4.82
C SER A 425 -32.09 2.14 3.45
N ALA A 426 -32.79 3.23 3.14
CA ALA A 426 -32.58 3.95 1.87
C ALA A 426 -31.21 4.63 1.80
N GLN A 427 -30.69 5.12 2.91
CA GLN A 427 -29.33 5.69 2.99
C GLN A 427 -28.30 4.60 2.78
N LEU A 428 -28.40 3.48 3.49
CA LEU A 428 -27.49 2.34 3.37
C LEU A 428 -27.47 1.79 1.94
N ALA A 429 -28.65 1.66 1.28
CA ALA A 429 -28.73 1.24 -0.11
C ALA A 429 -28.02 2.20 -1.10
N ARG A 430 -28.09 3.52 -0.85
CA ARG A 430 -27.34 4.51 -1.65
C ARG A 430 -25.82 4.38 -1.43
N GLN A 431 -25.40 4.24 -0.17
CA GLN A 431 -24.00 4.09 0.20
C GLN A 431 -23.41 2.79 -0.40
N THR A 432 -24.16 1.70 -0.36
CA THR A 432 -23.74 0.43 -0.99
C THR A 432 -23.49 0.59 -2.49
N ARG A 433 -24.38 1.28 -3.19
CA ARG A 433 -24.14 1.58 -4.62
C ARG A 433 -22.94 2.49 -4.83
N GLN A 434 -22.72 3.44 -3.92
CA GLN A 434 -21.54 4.32 -4.02
C GLN A 434 -20.23 3.55 -3.88
N VAL A 435 -20.15 2.57 -2.98
CA VAL A 435 -18.99 1.68 -2.85
C VAL A 435 -18.77 0.89 -4.16
N ALA A 436 -19.82 0.32 -4.74
CA ALA A 436 -19.71 -0.41 -5.99
C ALA A 436 -19.19 0.48 -7.14
N VAL A 437 -19.65 1.73 -7.22
CA VAL A 437 -19.16 2.72 -8.20
C VAL A 437 -17.71 3.10 -7.93
N ASN A 438 -17.36 3.35 -6.65
CA ASN A 438 -15.99 3.75 -6.27
C ASN A 438 -14.95 2.72 -6.69
N ASN A 439 -15.28 1.44 -6.57
CA ASN A 439 -14.37 0.32 -6.80
C ASN A 439 -14.55 -0.32 -8.19
N GLY A 440 -15.47 0.22 -9.00
CA GLY A 440 -15.73 -0.28 -10.37
C GLY A 440 -16.54 -1.58 -10.44
N TYR A 441 -17.08 -2.09 -9.33
CA TYR A 441 -17.79 -3.38 -9.29
C TYR A 441 -19.17 -3.35 -9.94
N ASP A 442 -19.75 -2.16 -10.17
CA ASP A 442 -21.05 -1.97 -10.79
C ASP A 442 -21.06 -2.32 -12.29
N ALA A 443 -19.90 -2.19 -12.95
CA ALA A 443 -19.75 -2.51 -14.38
C ALA A 443 -19.44 -4.00 -14.63
N GLY A 444 -18.88 -4.71 -13.63
CA GLY A 444 -18.36 -6.06 -13.76
C GLY A 444 -17.02 -6.12 -14.52
N ALA A 445 -16.15 -7.08 -14.18
CA ALA A 445 -14.83 -7.24 -14.79
C ALA A 445 -14.90 -7.36 -16.34
N ASP A 446 -15.84 -8.16 -16.84
CA ASP A 446 -16.08 -8.31 -18.29
C ASP A 446 -16.43 -7.00 -19.01
N ALA A 447 -17.04 -6.04 -18.32
CA ALA A 447 -17.38 -4.76 -18.92
C ALA A 447 -16.15 -3.86 -19.08
N SER A 448 -15.22 -3.89 -18.10
CA SER A 448 -13.92 -3.22 -18.20
C SER A 448 -13.11 -3.76 -19.37
N ASP A 449 -12.99 -5.08 -19.52
CA ASP A 449 -12.30 -5.72 -20.63
C ASP A 449 -12.91 -5.36 -21.99
N LYS A 450 -14.23 -5.37 -22.09
CA LYS A 450 -14.95 -4.97 -23.32
C LYS A 450 -14.78 -3.49 -23.64
N ALA A 451 -14.74 -2.63 -22.62
CA ALA A 451 -14.51 -1.21 -22.79
C ALA A 451 -13.08 -0.93 -23.28
N ASN A 452 -12.09 -1.58 -22.71
CA ASN A 452 -10.70 -1.50 -23.14
C ASN A 452 -10.48 -2.07 -24.53
N ALA A 453 -11.13 -3.19 -24.87
CA ALA A 453 -11.11 -3.74 -26.21
C ALA A 453 -11.73 -2.77 -27.26
N ARG A 454 -12.80 -2.05 -26.88
CA ARG A 454 -13.41 -1.00 -27.75
C ARG A 454 -12.48 0.19 -27.93
N ALA A 455 -11.80 0.66 -26.85
CA ALA A 455 -10.82 1.73 -26.93
C ALA A 455 -9.67 1.36 -27.87
N ASN A 456 -9.27 0.10 -27.89
CA ASN A 456 -8.30 -0.45 -28.84
C ASN A 456 -8.90 -0.78 -30.23
N GLY A 457 -10.06 -0.24 -30.59
CA GLY A 457 -10.76 -0.44 -31.86
C GLY A 457 -11.40 -1.83 -31.98
N GLY A 458 -11.85 -2.40 -30.87
CA GLY A 458 -12.56 -3.69 -30.81
C GLY A 458 -11.64 -4.90 -30.98
N ARG A 459 -10.34 -4.75 -30.78
CA ARG A 459 -9.36 -5.82 -30.98
C ARG A 459 -8.88 -6.40 -29.68
N PRO A 460 -8.70 -7.72 -29.66
CA PRO A 460 -7.99 -8.36 -28.57
C PRO A 460 -6.51 -7.92 -28.57
N MET A 461 -5.86 -8.02 -27.43
CA MET A 461 -4.42 -7.90 -27.30
C MET A 461 -3.72 -8.86 -28.29
N PRO A 462 -2.59 -8.46 -28.91
CA PRO A 462 -1.82 -9.36 -29.78
C PRO A 462 -1.44 -10.63 -29.03
N LYS A 463 -1.31 -11.75 -29.76
CA LYS A 463 -0.77 -12.97 -29.16
C LYS A 463 0.67 -12.76 -28.73
N ILE A 464 0.88 -12.61 -27.45
CA ILE A 464 2.18 -12.63 -26.79
C ILE A 464 2.38 -14.05 -26.26
N LYS A 465 3.57 -14.62 -26.50
CA LYS A 465 3.95 -15.96 -26.00
C LYS A 465 4.91 -15.89 -24.84
N HIS A 466 5.68 -14.80 -24.79
CA HIS A 466 6.70 -14.58 -23.80
C HIS A 466 6.56 -13.21 -23.17
N VAL A 467 6.56 -13.15 -21.86
CA VAL A 467 6.56 -11.95 -21.05
C VAL A 467 7.88 -11.88 -20.30
N ILE A 468 8.55 -10.74 -20.34
CA ILE A 468 9.69 -10.44 -19.48
C ILE A 468 9.26 -9.27 -18.58
N TYR A 469 9.18 -9.53 -17.30
CA TYR A 469 8.79 -8.56 -16.28
C TYR A 469 10.03 -8.07 -15.56
N VAL A 470 10.36 -6.80 -15.71
CA VAL A 470 11.51 -6.15 -15.08
C VAL A 470 11.00 -5.22 -14.00
N VAL A 471 11.41 -5.46 -12.76
CA VAL A 471 11.14 -4.57 -11.62
C VAL A 471 12.43 -3.88 -11.21
N LYS A 472 12.36 -2.56 -11.09
CA LYS A 472 13.43 -1.64 -10.72
C LYS A 472 13.10 -1.02 -9.36
N GLU A 473 13.97 -0.13 -8.85
CA GLU A 473 13.85 0.41 -7.50
C GLU A 473 13.80 1.95 -7.45
N ASN A 474 12.67 2.44 -6.96
CA ASN A 474 12.40 3.70 -6.30
C ASN A 474 12.61 4.97 -7.11
N ARG A 475 12.09 5.06 -8.35
CA ARG A 475 12.13 6.33 -9.10
C ARG A 475 10.74 6.80 -9.49
N THR A 476 10.50 8.12 -9.29
CA THR A 476 9.29 8.77 -9.80
C THR A 476 9.37 9.01 -11.30
N TYR A 477 8.22 9.26 -11.91
CA TYR A 477 8.14 9.66 -13.31
C TYR A 477 8.98 10.91 -13.57
N ASP A 478 8.84 11.97 -12.76
CA ASP A 478 9.53 13.22 -13.01
C ASP A 478 11.05 13.14 -12.84
N GLN A 479 11.54 12.29 -11.92
CA GLN A 479 12.99 12.14 -11.76
C GLN A 479 13.70 11.66 -13.04
N VAL A 480 13.03 10.83 -13.86
CA VAL A 480 13.62 10.20 -15.04
C VAL A 480 13.03 10.73 -16.35
N LEU A 481 11.72 10.93 -16.40
CA LEU A 481 10.99 11.32 -17.61
C LEU A 481 10.48 12.76 -17.59
N GLY A 482 10.67 13.51 -16.50
CA GLY A 482 10.19 14.88 -16.35
C GLY A 482 10.61 15.82 -17.47
N SER A 483 11.81 15.66 -18.01
CA SER A 483 12.34 16.46 -19.15
C SER A 483 12.27 15.73 -20.49
N LEU A 484 11.39 14.73 -20.66
CA LEU A 484 11.30 13.92 -21.87
C LEU A 484 10.89 14.72 -23.12
N GLY A 485 10.21 15.85 -22.93
CA GLY A 485 9.71 16.71 -24.00
C GLY A 485 8.35 16.25 -24.58
N LYS A 486 7.74 15.25 -23.97
CA LYS A 486 6.37 14.78 -24.24
C LYS A 486 5.78 14.12 -23.00
N GLY A 487 4.46 14.05 -22.93
CA GLY A 487 3.75 13.61 -21.74
C GLY A 487 3.71 14.70 -20.67
N ASN A 488 3.15 14.35 -19.49
CA ASN A 488 2.98 15.27 -18.37
C ASN A 488 4.17 15.18 -17.40
N GLY A 489 5.34 15.73 -17.82
CA GLY A 489 6.54 15.80 -17.01
C GLY A 489 6.90 17.21 -16.58
N ASP A 490 7.52 17.35 -15.38
CA ASP A 490 8.13 18.60 -14.92
C ASP A 490 9.66 18.53 -15.07
N PRO A 491 10.25 19.29 -16.03
CA PRO A 491 11.70 19.30 -16.24
C PRO A 491 12.51 19.80 -15.03
N SER A 492 11.92 20.59 -14.15
CA SER A 492 12.60 21.10 -12.95
C SER A 492 12.90 19.99 -11.93
N LEU A 493 12.07 18.94 -11.92
CA LEU A 493 12.21 17.78 -11.04
C LEU A 493 13.08 16.68 -11.64
N ASN A 494 13.42 16.78 -12.92
CA ASN A 494 14.23 15.76 -13.57
C ASN A 494 15.66 15.71 -13.02
N LEU A 495 16.07 14.55 -12.54
CA LEU A 495 17.40 14.31 -11.98
C LEU A 495 18.28 13.47 -12.93
N PHE A 496 17.67 12.52 -13.65
CA PHE A 496 18.36 11.54 -14.46
C PHE A 496 17.98 11.70 -15.93
N GLY A 497 18.70 12.55 -16.62
CA GLY A 497 18.50 12.86 -18.03
C GLY A 497 19.14 11.85 -18.99
N ASP A 498 19.38 12.27 -20.23
CA ASP A 498 19.95 11.40 -21.27
C ASP A 498 21.42 11.01 -20.96
N GLU A 499 22.11 11.68 -20.04
CA GLU A 499 23.44 11.32 -19.56
C GLU A 499 23.43 10.07 -18.66
N SER A 500 22.35 9.84 -17.94
CA SER A 500 22.20 8.72 -17.00
C SER A 500 21.20 7.65 -17.48
N ALA A 501 20.11 8.06 -18.15
CA ALA A 501 19.02 7.16 -18.52
C ALA A 501 18.65 7.18 -20.02
N PRO A 502 19.60 7.14 -20.97
CA PRO A 502 19.28 7.27 -22.40
C PRO A 502 18.44 6.09 -22.94
N ASN A 503 18.59 4.87 -22.40
CA ASN A 503 17.80 3.73 -22.84
C ASN A 503 16.35 3.84 -22.37
N THR A 504 16.11 4.02 -21.08
CA THR A 504 14.78 4.19 -20.50
C THR A 504 14.01 5.31 -21.19
N ARG A 505 14.64 6.48 -21.35
CA ARG A 505 14.06 7.66 -22.01
C ARG A 505 13.85 7.43 -23.52
N GLY A 506 14.80 6.78 -24.19
CA GLY A 506 14.69 6.43 -25.61
C GLY A 506 13.58 5.42 -25.87
N LEU A 507 13.45 4.42 -25.02
CA LEU A 507 12.36 3.43 -25.07
C LEU A 507 11.01 4.10 -24.84
N ALA A 508 10.88 4.96 -23.81
CA ALA A 508 9.66 5.72 -23.57
C ALA A 508 9.29 6.61 -24.77
N LYS A 509 10.27 7.23 -25.45
CA LYS A 509 10.07 8.04 -26.64
C LYS A 509 9.58 7.22 -27.84
N GLN A 510 10.16 6.05 -28.08
CA GLN A 510 9.92 5.27 -29.32
C GLN A 510 8.72 4.33 -29.21
N TYR A 511 8.45 3.81 -28.01
CA TYR A 511 7.31 2.92 -27.77
C TYR A 511 6.10 3.72 -27.30
N VAL A 512 5.62 3.54 -26.09
CA VAL A 512 4.53 4.34 -25.52
C VAL A 512 5.07 5.06 -24.31
N THR A 513 4.80 6.35 -24.20
CA THR A 513 5.03 7.10 -22.95
C THR A 513 3.77 7.03 -22.12
N PHE A 514 3.82 6.39 -20.97
CA PHE A 514 2.76 6.40 -19.97
C PHE A 514 3.07 7.51 -18.98
N ASP A 515 2.28 8.57 -18.97
CA ASP A 515 2.52 9.75 -18.12
C ASP A 515 1.55 9.85 -16.94
N ASN A 516 0.72 8.82 -16.76
CA ASN A 516 -0.28 8.70 -15.71
C ASN A 516 -0.31 7.27 -15.15
N PHE A 517 0.87 6.79 -14.73
CA PHE A 517 1.07 5.46 -14.17
C PHE A 517 1.55 5.56 -12.72
N TYR A 518 0.99 4.74 -11.84
CA TYR A 518 1.23 4.78 -10.39
C TYR A 518 1.72 3.43 -9.87
N ALA A 519 2.70 3.46 -8.97
CA ALA A 519 2.97 2.35 -8.07
C ALA A 519 1.81 2.25 -7.06
N ASP A 520 1.35 1.04 -6.78
CA ASP A 520 0.26 0.82 -5.81
C ASP A 520 0.77 0.82 -4.36
N ALA A 521 2.08 0.92 -4.18
CA ALA A 521 2.82 0.85 -2.94
C ALA A 521 3.26 2.21 -2.41
N ASP A 522 3.42 2.28 -1.11
CA ASP A 522 3.98 3.45 -0.41
C ASP A 522 5.51 3.39 -0.34
N VAL A 523 6.08 2.18 -0.20
CA VAL A 523 7.51 1.88 -0.03
C VAL A 523 7.82 0.49 -0.59
N SER A 524 9.10 0.12 -0.75
CA SER A 524 9.45 -1.20 -1.29
C SER A 524 9.00 -2.36 -0.40
N ALA A 525 8.85 -2.14 0.92
CA ALA A 525 8.33 -3.20 1.80
C ALA A 525 6.93 -3.68 1.40
N ASP A 526 6.04 -2.80 0.96
CA ASP A 526 4.75 -3.20 0.39
C ASP A 526 4.79 -3.24 -1.15
N GLY A 527 5.77 -2.62 -1.78
CA GLY A 527 5.97 -2.59 -3.22
C GLY A 527 6.20 -3.97 -3.81
N TRP A 528 7.08 -4.75 -3.20
CA TRP A 528 7.35 -6.11 -3.62
C TRP A 528 6.12 -7.01 -3.54
N ASP A 529 5.25 -6.82 -2.54
CA ASP A 529 3.97 -7.51 -2.46
C ASP A 529 3.04 -7.05 -3.61
N TRP A 530 2.91 -5.75 -3.84
CA TRP A 530 2.07 -5.23 -4.93
C TRP A 530 2.52 -5.70 -6.31
N VAL A 531 3.82 -5.71 -6.62
CA VAL A 531 4.32 -6.12 -7.95
C VAL A 531 4.26 -7.63 -8.17
N THR A 532 4.04 -8.43 -7.13
CA THR A 532 4.08 -9.90 -7.25
C THR A 532 2.81 -10.63 -6.87
N GLN A 533 1.92 -10.01 -6.06
CA GLN A 533 0.65 -10.61 -5.66
C GLN A 533 -0.55 -9.65 -5.80
N ALA A 534 -0.35 -8.46 -6.35
CA ALA A 534 -1.39 -7.45 -6.53
C ALA A 534 -2.11 -7.05 -5.23
N ASN A 535 -1.44 -7.10 -4.09
CA ASN A 535 -1.95 -6.76 -2.77
C ASN A 535 -0.79 -6.64 -1.79
N ALA A 536 -0.97 -5.87 -0.73
CA ALA A 536 -0.13 -5.91 0.46
C ALA A 536 -1.01 -6.15 1.68
N ASN A 537 -0.68 -7.15 2.48
CA ASN A 537 -1.51 -7.58 3.60
C ASN A 537 -1.43 -6.62 4.79
N LEU A 538 -2.34 -6.81 5.76
CA LEU A 538 -2.41 -5.95 6.93
C LEU A 538 -1.15 -6.06 7.81
N TYR A 539 -0.49 -7.21 7.87
CA TYR A 539 0.78 -7.38 8.61
C TYR A 539 1.84 -6.42 8.06
N ASN A 540 2.04 -6.44 6.74
CA ASN A 540 2.97 -5.54 6.07
C ASN A 540 2.59 -4.07 6.32
N GLN A 541 1.35 -3.68 6.00
CA GLN A 541 0.86 -2.31 6.11
C GLN A 541 0.93 -1.72 7.53
N THR A 542 0.94 -2.55 8.57
CA THR A 542 1.02 -2.07 9.96
C THR A 542 2.46 -2.00 10.50
N LEU A 543 3.38 -2.77 9.94
CA LEU A 543 4.76 -2.87 10.47
C LEU A 543 5.77 -2.01 9.71
N TRP A 544 5.65 -1.88 8.37
CA TRP A 544 6.62 -1.11 7.62
C TRP A 544 6.79 0.33 8.14
N PRO A 545 5.75 1.07 8.60
CA PRO A 545 5.94 2.43 9.07
C PRO A 545 6.83 2.53 10.31
N ALA A 546 6.74 1.54 11.20
CA ALA A 546 7.58 1.47 12.39
C ALA A 546 9.02 1.03 12.06
N ASN A 547 9.21 0.19 11.04
CA ASN A 547 10.54 -0.17 10.53
C ASN A 547 11.24 1.05 9.92
N TYR A 548 10.61 1.69 8.93
CA TYR A 548 11.18 2.83 8.18
C TYR A 548 11.37 4.10 9.02
N SER A 549 10.76 4.18 10.18
CA SER A 549 10.96 5.29 11.14
C SER A 549 11.96 4.99 12.25
N GLY A 550 12.66 3.85 12.19
CA GLY A 550 13.64 3.45 13.20
C GLY A 550 13.04 3.10 14.56
N ARG A 551 11.78 2.64 14.59
CA ARG A 551 11.06 2.26 15.82
C ARG A 551 11.11 0.75 16.09
N ASN A 552 12.18 0.12 15.66
CA ASN A 552 12.49 -1.27 16.00
C ASN A 552 11.47 -2.35 15.55
N ALA A 553 10.63 -2.09 14.57
CA ALA A 553 9.88 -3.15 13.89
C ALA A 553 10.79 -3.95 12.96
N PRO A 554 10.50 -5.24 12.71
CA PRO A 554 11.16 -5.99 11.65
C PRO A 554 10.80 -5.39 10.28
N TYR A 555 11.64 -5.66 9.28
CA TYR A 555 11.27 -5.40 7.88
C TYR A 555 10.22 -6.43 7.46
N PRO A 556 9.02 -6.01 7.07
CA PRO A 556 7.88 -6.93 6.92
C PRO A 556 7.68 -7.41 5.48
N SER A 557 8.72 -7.41 4.67
CA SER A 557 8.63 -7.77 3.28
C SER A 557 9.27 -9.11 2.99
N GLU A 558 8.83 -9.72 1.91
CA GLU A 558 9.41 -10.90 1.30
C GLU A 558 9.47 -12.09 2.28
N ASN A 559 10.64 -12.70 2.36
CA ASN A 559 10.87 -13.87 3.20
C ASN A 559 10.81 -13.61 4.71
N ALA A 560 10.74 -12.36 5.13
CA ALA A 560 10.63 -12.00 6.55
C ALA A 560 9.18 -11.94 7.05
N ASP A 561 8.18 -12.07 6.17
CA ASP A 561 6.78 -12.11 6.58
C ASP A 561 6.40 -13.49 7.09
N PRO A 562 6.26 -13.69 8.41
CA PRO A 562 5.87 -14.98 8.96
C PRO A 562 4.43 -15.37 8.58
N ALA A 563 3.63 -14.42 8.14
CA ALA A 563 2.25 -14.66 7.71
C ALA A 563 2.18 -15.21 6.28
N HIS A 564 3.24 -15.05 5.49
CA HIS A 564 3.35 -15.60 4.14
C HIS A 564 4.28 -16.83 4.03
N ALA A 565 5.18 -17.00 4.98
CA ALA A 565 6.29 -17.97 4.90
C ALA A 565 5.85 -19.44 4.81
N ALA A 566 4.61 -19.78 4.95
CA ALA A 566 4.29 -21.21 5.09
C ALA A 566 3.07 -21.70 4.34
N GLY A 567 2.34 -20.92 3.71
CA GLY A 567 1.18 -21.56 3.22
C GLY A 567 0.22 -20.67 2.52
N VAL A 568 0.53 -20.55 1.47
CA VAL A 568 -0.27 -20.12 0.37
C VAL A 568 -1.74 -20.48 0.59
N ASP A 569 -2.49 -19.52 1.02
CA ASP A 569 -3.92 -19.52 0.71
C ASP A 569 -4.01 -19.49 -0.83
N PRO A 570 -4.64 -20.50 -1.49
CA PRO A 570 -4.81 -20.49 -2.94
C PRO A 570 -5.50 -19.24 -3.47
N LYS A 571 -6.17 -18.47 -2.62
CA LYS A 571 -6.84 -17.22 -2.98
C LYS A 571 -5.90 -16.00 -2.99
N SER A 572 -4.81 -16.00 -2.25
CA SER A 572 -3.83 -14.90 -2.19
C SER A 572 -2.45 -15.31 -2.69
N SER A 573 -2.40 -16.07 -3.80
CA SER A 573 -1.16 -16.59 -4.33
C SER A 573 -0.38 -15.55 -5.14
N TYR A 574 0.93 -15.61 -5.02
CA TYR A 574 1.85 -14.87 -5.87
C TYR A 574 1.74 -15.26 -7.35
N ILE A 575 2.20 -14.38 -8.23
CA ILE A 575 2.15 -14.58 -9.68
C ILE A 575 2.83 -15.89 -10.12
N TRP A 576 3.95 -16.28 -9.50
CA TRP A 576 4.63 -17.54 -9.83
C TRP A 576 3.82 -18.78 -9.45
N GLN A 577 3.02 -18.71 -8.41
CA GLN A 577 2.13 -19.80 -8.03
C GLN A 577 0.95 -19.90 -9.00
N ARG A 578 0.40 -18.75 -9.47
CA ARG A 578 -0.60 -18.72 -10.54
C ARG A 578 -0.06 -19.32 -11.83
N LEU A 579 1.20 -19.00 -12.19
CA LEU A 579 1.87 -19.58 -13.34
C LEU A 579 2.04 -21.10 -13.20
N ALA A 580 2.55 -21.57 -12.06
CA ALA A 580 2.73 -22.99 -11.77
C ALA A 580 1.40 -23.75 -11.83
N ASN A 581 0.35 -23.22 -11.19
CA ASN A 581 -0.98 -23.84 -11.18
C ASN A 581 -1.61 -23.89 -12.58
N ALA A 582 -1.29 -22.94 -13.45
CA ALA A 582 -1.73 -22.92 -14.84
C ALA A 582 -0.81 -23.73 -15.78
N GLY A 583 0.21 -24.40 -15.27
CA GLY A 583 1.19 -25.16 -16.06
C GLY A 583 2.02 -24.29 -17.01
N LYS A 584 2.22 -23.01 -16.67
CA LYS A 584 3.04 -22.08 -17.45
C LYS A 584 4.49 -22.13 -16.99
N SER A 585 5.42 -22.19 -17.93
CA SER A 585 6.84 -22.13 -17.59
C SER A 585 7.24 -20.71 -17.20
N PHE A 586 8.04 -20.58 -16.15
CA PHE A 586 8.61 -19.30 -15.74
C PHE A 586 10.04 -19.44 -15.23
N ARG A 587 10.73 -18.32 -15.09
CA ARG A 587 12.10 -18.26 -14.57
C ARG A 587 12.26 -17.01 -13.72
N ASN A 588 12.87 -17.15 -12.55
CA ASN A 588 13.13 -16.10 -11.58
C ASN A 588 14.59 -15.66 -11.61
N TYR A 589 14.81 -14.37 -11.70
CA TYR A 589 16.10 -13.69 -11.65
C TYR A 589 16.04 -12.61 -10.57
N GLY A 590 16.24 -13.01 -9.31
CA GLY A 590 16.45 -12.11 -8.19
C GLY A 590 15.22 -11.67 -7.40
N PHE A 591 14.00 -12.15 -7.69
CA PHE A 591 12.84 -11.90 -6.85
C PHE A 591 12.90 -12.81 -5.62
N TYR A 592 12.70 -12.24 -4.43
CA TYR A 592 12.56 -12.96 -3.17
C TYR A 592 13.69 -13.95 -2.86
N VAL A 593 14.92 -13.58 -3.21
CA VAL A 593 16.11 -14.43 -3.00
C VAL A 593 17.00 -13.91 -1.89
N SER A 594 17.54 -14.82 -1.11
CA SER A 594 18.52 -14.55 -0.07
C SER A 594 19.86 -15.24 -0.40
N PRO A 595 21.02 -14.60 -0.09
CA PRO A 595 22.31 -15.21 -0.32
C PRO A 595 22.55 -16.39 0.63
N LYS A 596 23.20 -17.43 0.11
CA LYS A 596 23.68 -18.58 0.87
C LYS A 596 25.22 -18.48 1.07
N PRO A 597 25.80 -19.27 2.00
CA PRO A 597 27.25 -19.21 2.28
C PRO A 597 28.15 -19.56 1.09
N ASP A 598 27.64 -20.27 0.09
CA ASP A 598 28.34 -20.62 -1.14
C ASP A 598 28.21 -19.58 -2.27
N ASN A 599 27.66 -18.40 -1.94
CA ASN A 599 27.35 -17.28 -2.86
C ASN A 599 26.28 -17.63 -3.93
N THR A 600 25.43 -18.61 -3.66
CA THR A 600 24.20 -18.81 -4.43
C THR A 600 23.04 -18.04 -3.82
N PHE A 601 21.99 -17.80 -4.61
CA PHE A 601 20.79 -17.07 -4.21
C PHE A 601 19.57 -17.98 -4.32
N HIS A 602 18.83 -18.13 -3.24
CA HIS A 602 17.69 -19.02 -3.15
C HIS A 602 16.46 -18.32 -2.56
N ALA A 603 15.28 -18.65 -3.09
CA ALA A 603 14.02 -18.23 -2.52
C ALA A 603 13.60 -19.18 -1.40
N GLU A 604 12.79 -18.68 -0.45
CA GLU A 604 12.22 -19.52 0.60
C GLU A 604 10.99 -20.28 0.11
N ASP A 605 10.21 -19.69 -0.83
CA ASP A 605 9.13 -20.40 -1.51
C ASP A 605 9.70 -21.47 -2.44
N PRO A 606 9.44 -22.76 -2.19
CA PRO A 606 10.00 -23.85 -2.98
C PRO A 606 9.54 -23.85 -4.44
N VAL A 607 8.37 -23.28 -4.75
CA VAL A 607 7.87 -23.16 -6.13
C VAL A 607 8.70 -22.13 -6.89
N LEU A 608 9.01 -21.01 -6.24
CA LEU A 608 9.87 -19.97 -6.81
C LEU A 608 11.32 -20.44 -6.89
N ASP A 609 11.84 -21.06 -5.83
CA ASP A 609 13.22 -21.53 -5.76
C ASP A 609 13.56 -22.54 -6.86
N ALA A 610 12.66 -23.47 -7.14
CA ALA A 610 12.82 -24.44 -8.21
C ALA A 610 12.98 -23.81 -9.60
N GLN A 611 12.59 -22.56 -9.77
CA GLN A 611 12.68 -21.79 -11.02
C GLN A 611 13.67 -20.62 -10.91
N THR A 612 14.37 -20.48 -9.79
CA THR A 612 15.33 -19.41 -9.55
C THR A 612 16.67 -19.72 -10.21
N ASP A 613 17.29 -18.73 -10.84
CA ASP A 613 18.70 -18.79 -11.18
C ASP A 613 19.55 -18.53 -9.94
N PRO A 614 20.26 -19.53 -9.39
CA PRO A 614 21.01 -19.36 -8.16
C PRO A 614 22.29 -18.51 -8.33
N ALA A 615 22.70 -18.20 -9.56
CA ALA A 615 23.83 -17.32 -9.84
C ALA A 615 23.40 -15.85 -10.00
N PHE A 616 22.09 -15.58 -10.15
CA PHE A 616 21.57 -14.23 -10.28
C PHE A 616 21.40 -13.58 -8.89
N MET A 617 22.10 -12.49 -8.65
CA MET A 617 22.11 -11.82 -7.36
C MET A 617 20.80 -11.11 -7.06
N GLY A 618 20.34 -11.18 -5.81
CA GLY A 618 19.29 -10.34 -5.27
C GLY A 618 19.72 -8.88 -5.10
N TYR A 619 19.09 -8.18 -4.17
CA TYR A 619 19.41 -6.77 -3.84
C TYR A 619 20.82 -6.66 -3.25
N ASP A 620 21.71 -5.93 -3.87
CA ASP A 620 23.00 -5.49 -3.33
C ASP A 620 23.53 -4.31 -4.16
N MET A 621 23.59 -3.13 -3.57
CA MET A 621 24.13 -1.92 -4.20
C MET A 621 25.64 -1.94 -4.42
N SER A 622 26.35 -2.93 -3.89
CA SER A 622 27.78 -3.11 -4.14
C SER A 622 28.08 -3.78 -5.48
N CYS A 623 27.08 -4.35 -6.12
CA CYS A 623 27.20 -5.17 -7.32
C CYS A 623 26.46 -4.51 -8.49
N PRO A 624 27.11 -4.34 -9.66
CA PRO A 624 26.49 -3.70 -10.81
C PRO A 624 25.40 -4.56 -11.46
N ASP A 625 24.46 -3.90 -12.12
CA ASP A 625 23.48 -4.54 -12.99
C ASP A 625 24.10 -4.89 -14.37
N SER A 626 25.08 -4.11 -14.84
CA SER A 626 25.69 -4.29 -16.14
C SER A 626 27.21 -4.25 -16.08
N SER A 627 27.87 -5.11 -16.87
CA SER A 627 29.30 -4.99 -17.07
C SER A 627 29.68 -3.70 -17.82
N GLY A 628 30.90 -3.22 -17.51
CA GLY A 628 31.47 -2.03 -18.15
C GLY A 628 30.93 -0.72 -17.57
N THR A 629 30.27 -0.73 -16.43
CA THR A 629 29.79 0.43 -15.69
C THR A 629 30.73 0.75 -14.53
N PHE A 630 30.40 0.45 -13.30
CA PHE A 630 31.29 0.63 -12.16
C PHE A 630 31.97 -0.67 -11.72
N THR A 631 33.11 -0.55 -11.04
CA THR A 631 33.81 -1.70 -10.48
C THR A 631 33.03 -2.22 -9.26
N PRO A 632 32.76 -3.54 -9.16
CA PRO A 632 32.14 -4.12 -7.99
C PRO A 632 32.83 -3.69 -6.69
N LEU A 633 32.06 -3.33 -5.66
CA LEU A 633 32.57 -2.89 -4.37
C LEU A 633 32.86 -4.07 -3.42
N LYS A 634 32.44 -5.29 -3.80
CA LYS A 634 32.64 -6.52 -3.03
C LYS A 634 33.13 -7.64 -3.96
N ALA A 635 33.98 -8.51 -3.43
CA ALA A 635 34.46 -9.69 -4.15
C ALA A 635 33.37 -10.76 -4.38
N THR A 636 32.25 -10.67 -3.65
CA THR A 636 31.11 -11.58 -3.82
C THR A 636 30.23 -11.24 -5.04
N CYS A 637 30.46 -10.13 -5.71
CA CYS A 637 29.83 -9.78 -6.98
C CYS A 637 30.44 -10.62 -8.12
N LEU A 638 29.99 -11.84 -8.33
CA LEU A 638 30.58 -12.77 -9.27
C LEU A 638 30.28 -12.41 -10.73
N SER A 639 29.09 -11.94 -11.02
CA SER A 639 28.65 -11.53 -12.35
C SER A 639 27.66 -10.36 -12.22
N PRO A 640 27.70 -9.33 -13.10
CA PRO A 640 26.63 -8.36 -13.20
C PRO A 640 25.30 -9.03 -13.58
N ARG A 641 24.19 -8.49 -13.07
CA ARG A 641 22.87 -9.13 -13.19
C ARG A 641 22.46 -9.39 -14.63
N VAL A 642 22.56 -8.41 -15.50
CA VAL A 642 22.18 -8.60 -16.92
C VAL A 642 23.12 -9.54 -17.65
N ASP A 643 24.39 -9.64 -17.25
CA ASP A 643 25.34 -10.56 -17.88
C ASP A 643 24.99 -12.02 -17.54
N GLU A 644 24.55 -12.31 -16.32
CA GLU A 644 24.06 -13.63 -15.93
C GLU A 644 22.75 -13.97 -16.66
N TRP A 645 21.79 -13.04 -16.70
CA TRP A 645 20.58 -13.21 -17.47
C TRP A 645 20.85 -13.48 -18.95
N LEU A 646 21.80 -12.76 -19.59
CA LEU A 646 22.19 -12.95 -20.98
C LEU A 646 22.80 -14.33 -21.23
N LYS A 647 23.52 -14.87 -20.28
CA LYS A 647 24.10 -16.23 -20.38
C LYS A 647 23.01 -17.29 -20.52
N GLU A 648 21.96 -17.22 -19.66
CA GLU A 648 20.81 -18.12 -19.80
C GLU A 648 19.97 -17.81 -21.05
N PHE A 649 19.74 -16.54 -21.37
CA PHE A 649 18.97 -16.13 -22.54
C PHE A 649 19.58 -16.66 -23.83
N ASN A 650 20.91 -16.60 -23.99
CA ASN A 650 21.61 -17.21 -25.10
C ASN A 650 21.43 -18.73 -25.14
N GLY A 651 21.25 -19.38 -23.99
CA GLY A 651 20.88 -20.79 -23.90
C GLY A 651 19.48 -21.07 -24.46
N TYR A 652 18.51 -20.22 -24.16
CA TYR A 652 17.17 -20.31 -24.73
C TYR A 652 17.16 -20.05 -26.23
N GLU A 653 17.97 -19.11 -26.71
CA GLU A 653 18.14 -18.87 -28.14
C GLU A 653 18.59 -20.12 -28.87
N ARG A 654 19.56 -20.86 -28.32
CA ARG A 654 20.05 -22.12 -28.90
C ARG A 654 19.02 -23.25 -28.82
N SER A 655 18.34 -23.38 -27.66
CA SER A 655 17.41 -24.48 -27.39
C SER A 655 16.01 -24.28 -27.99
N GLY A 656 15.61 -23.04 -28.24
CA GLY A 656 14.25 -22.73 -28.69
C GLY A 656 13.19 -22.81 -27.57
N LYS A 657 13.58 -22.78 -26.31
CA LYS A 657 12.69 -23.03 -25.14
C LYS A 657 12.65 -21.85 -24.17
N LEU A 658 12.35 -20.64 -24.67
CA LEU A 658 12.16 -19.48 -23.78
C LEU A 658 10.94 -19.73 -22.88
N PRO A 659 11.01 -19.47 -21.57
CA PRO A 659 9.86 -19.53 -20.67
C PRO A 659 8.70 -18.60 -21.09
N ALA A 660 7.48 -18.95 -20.67
CA ALA A 660 6.32 -18.08 -20.90
C ALA A 660 6.45 -16.76 -20.13
N MET A 661 7.07 -16.78 -18.93
CA MET A 661 7.35 -15.59 -18.17
C MET A 661 8.77 -15.62 -17.58
N GLN A 662 9.42 -14.47 -17.57
CA GLN A 662 10.67 -14.22 -16.84
C GLN A 662 10.45 -13.03 -15.92
N MET A 663 10.92 -13.12 -14.67
CA MET A 663 10.87 -12.07 -13.66
C MET A 663 12.31 -11.65 -13.36
N VAL A 664 12.64 -10.39 -13.58
CA VAL A 664 14.02 -9.87 -13.52
C VAL A 664 14.07 -8.64 -12.60
N ARG A 665 14.89 -8.69 -11.55
CA ARG A 665 15.18 -7.56 -10.66
C ARG A 665 16.42 -6.81 -11.13
N LEU A 666 16.30 -5.50 -11.33
CA LEU A 666 17.43 -4.59 -11.61
C LEU A 666 17.41 -3.44 -10.61
N PRO A 667 18.10 -3.56 -9.46
CA PRO A 667 17.89 -2.65 -8.32
C PRO A 667 18.83 -1.44 -8.28
N THR A 668 19.84 -1.30 -9.15
CA THR A 668 20.90 -0.30 -8.91
C THR A 668 20.47 1.14 -9.07
N ASP A 669 19.32 1.42 -9.66
CA ASP A 669 18.77 2.79 -9.69
C ASP A 669 18.29 3.30 -8.31
N HIS A 670 18.13 2.42 -7.32
CA HIS A 670 17.97 2.83 -5.91
C HIS A 670 19.11 3.75 -5.45
N THR A 671 20.32 3.52 -5.92
CA THR A 671 21.56 4.23 -5.57
C THR A 671 22.04 3.96 -4.12
N ASN A 672 23.26 4.34 -3.83
CA ASN A 672 23.81 4.38 -2.47
C ASN A 672 24.05 5.84 -2.03
N ASN A 673 23.15 6.72 -2.45
CA ASN A 673 23.20 8.16 -2.18
C ASN A 673 24.56 8.77 -2.55
N THR A 674 25.09 9.59 -1.66
CA THR A 674 26.39 10.27 -1.84
C THR A 674 27.50 9.65 -0.98
N ARG A 675 27.35 8.35 -0.60
CA ARG A 675 28.36 7.65 0.22
C ARG A 675 29.73 7.71 -0.43
N ALA A 676 30.73 8.20 0.30
CA ALA A 676 32.08 8.34 -0.21
C ALA A 676 32.66 7.00 -0.68
N GLY A 677 33.25 6.98 -1.87
CA GLY A 677 33.81 5.77 -2.47
C GLY A 677 32.81 4.85 -3.14
N ALA A 678 31.50 5.07 -2.99
CA ALA A 678 30.46 4.43 -3.79
C ALA A 678 30.25 5.19 -5.12
N PRO A 679 29.69 4.57 -6.16
CA PRO A 679 29.31 5.27 -7.39
C PRO A 679 28.39 6.46 -7.11
N THR A 680 28.49 7.50 -7.95
CA THR A 680 27.56 8.62 -7.86
C THR A 680 26.12 8.17 -8.18
N PRO A 681 25.08 8.89 -7.74
CA PRO A 681 23.70 8.54 -8.10
C PRO A 681 23.50 8.42 -9.62
N GLN A 682 24.14 9.30 -10.41
CA GLN A 682 24.08 9.23 -11.87
C GLN A 682 24.76 7.98 -12.43
N ALA A 683 25.86 7.53 -11.84
CA ALA A 683 26.55 6.32 -12.28
C ALA A 683 25.76 5.04 -11.95
N TYR A 684 25.08 5.02 -10.82
CA TYR A 684 24.16 3.93 -10.46
C TYR A 684 22.97 3.82 -11.41
N VAL A 685 22.28 4.93 -11.67
CA VAL A 685 21.17 4.94 -12.64
C VAL A 685 21.65 4.59 -14.05
N ALA A 686 22.86 5.02 -14.42
CA ALA A 686 23.46 4.68 -15.71
C ALA A 686 23.79 3.18 -15.84
N ASP A 687 24.16 2.53 -14.77
CA ASP A 687 24.36 1.09 -14.70
C ASP A 687 23.04 0.31 -14.94
N ASN A 688 22.00 0.68 -14.20
CA ASN A 688 20.67 0.12 -14.34
C ASN A 688 20.10 0.34 -15.75
N ASP A 689 20.21 1.56 -16.28
CA ASP A 689 19.73 1.92 -17.62
C ASP A 689 20.44 1.14 -18.73
N LEU A 690 21.76 0.94 -18.59
CA LEU A 690 22.50 0.11 -19.54
C LEU A 690 22.09 -1.36 -19.47
N ALA A 691 21.83 -1.89 -18.28
CA ALA A 691 21.34 -3.25 -18.10
C ALA A 691 20.01 -3.46 -18.81
N LEU A 692 19.04 -2.55 -18.60
CA LEU A 692 17.78 -2.57 -19.31
C LEU A 692 17.98 -2.48 -20.83
N GLY A 693 18.82 -1.54 -21.29
CA GLY A 693 19.12 -1.38 -22.72
C GLY A 693 19.65 -2.65 -23.36
N ARG A 694 20.59 -3.36 -22.70
CA ARG A 694 21.19 -4.62 -23.16
C ARG A 694 20.18 -5.78 -23.17
N LEU A 695 19.31 -5.85 -22.14
CA LEU A 695 18.23 -6.83 -22.12
C LEU A 695 17.30 -6.64 -23.32
N VAL A 696 16.82 -5.41 -23.54
CA VAL A 696 15.94 -5.10 -24.68
C VAL A 696 16.63 -5.34 -26.03
N GLU A 697 17.92 -5.01 -26.14
CA GLU A 697 18.71 -5.28 -27.33
C GLU A 697 18.76 -6.77 -27.64
N ALA A 698 19.08 -7.62 -26.66
CA ALA A 698 19.16 -9.06 -26.84
C ALA A 698 17.82 -9.65 -27.27
N VAL A 699 16.72 -9.27 -26.60
CA VAL A 699 15.38 -9.75 -26.94
C VAL A 699 14.95 -9.29 -28.31
N SER A 700 15.15 -8.00 -28.64
CA SER A 700 14.71 -7.43 -29.92
C SER A 700 15.48 -7.92 -31.14
N LYS A 701 16.69 -8.48 -30.93
CA LYS A 701 17.49 -9.13 -31.97
C LYS A 701 17.23 -10.64 -32.08
N SER A 702 16.49 -11.22 -31.13
CA SER A 702 16.24 -12.65 -31.04
C SER A 702 15.09 -13.12 -31.93
N ARG A 703 15.02 -14.43 -32.16
CA ARG A 703 13.88 -15.05 -32.83
C ARG A 703 12.58 -14.95 -32.06
N TYR A 704 12.61 -14.61 -30.77
CA TYR A 704 11.43 -14.48 -29.92
C TYR A 704 10.76 -13.11 -30.02
N TRP A 705 11.45 -12.11 -30.60
CA TRP A 705 10.98 -10.73 -30.61
C TRP A 705 9.56 -10.55 -31.10
N ALA A 706 9.18 -11.28 -32.17
CA ALA A 706 7.88 -11.15 -32.80
C ALA A 706 6.68 -11.45 -31.87
N ASP A 707 6.90 -12.22 -30.81
CA ASP A 707 5.86 -12.72 -29.90
C ASP A 707 6.18 -12.43 -28.42
N THR A 708 7.09 -11.47 -28.16
CA THR A 708 7.52 -11.07 -26.80
C THR A 708 7.02 -9.67 -26.45
N ALA A 709 6.67 -9.48 -25.19
CA ALA A 709 6.49 -8.18 -24.56
C ALA A 709 7.33 -8.08 -23.28
N ILE A 710 8.05 -6.97 -23.14
CA ILE A 710 8.83 -6.63 -21.94
C ILE A 710 8.06 -5.54 -21.19
N PHE A 711 7.75 -5.79 -19.92
CA PHE A 711 7.10 -4.87 -19.01
C PHE A 711 8.13 -4.40 -18.00
N VAL A 712 8.22 -3.09 -17.78
CA VAL A 712 9.18 -2.49 -16.85
C VAL A 712 8.46 -1.51 -15.97
N THR A 713 8.66 -1.59 -14.66
CA THR A 713 8.16 -0.64 -13.67
C THR A 713 9.11 -0.59 -12.47
N GLU A 714 8.92 0.36 -11.60
CA GLU A 714 9.50 0.41 -10.26
C GLU A 714 8.58 -0.37 -9.30
N ASP A 715 9.12 -0.88 -8.20
CA ASP A 715 8.33 -1.51 -7.12
C ASP A 715 7.50 -0.46 -6.36
N ASP A 716 8.09 0.69 -6.12
CA ASP A 716 7.43 1.90 -5.61
C ASP A 716 8.08 3.16 -6.17
N ALA A 717 7.49 4.33 -5.92
CA ALA A 717 8.06 5.63 -6.26
C ALA A 717 8.81 6.27 -5.08
N GLN A 718 8.64 5.71 -3.93
CA GLN A 718 9.15 6.04 -2.60
C GLN A 718 9.24 7.55 -2.33
N ASN A 719 10.35 8.18 -2.63
CA ASN A 719 10.64 9.51 -2.14
C ASN A 719 11.03 10.49 -3.23
N GLY A 720 11.04 10.09 -4.47
CA GLY A 720 11.37 11.00 -5.54
C GLY A 720 10.36 12.13 -5.64
N PRO A 721 10.76 13.36 -5.99
CA PRO A 721 9.81 14.43 -6.25
C PRO A 721 8.99 14.13 -7.51
N ASP A 722 7.68 14.35 -7.43
CA ASP A 722 6.75 14.29 -8.55
C ASP A 722 5.66 15.34 -8.40
N HIS A 723 5.31 16.04 -9.51
CA HIS A 723 4.39 17.16 -9.47
C HIS A 723 2.90 16.76 -9.50
N VAL A 724 2.60 15.45 -9.62
CA VAL A 724 1.22 14.93 -9.69
C VAL A 724 0.85 14.20 -8.43
N ASP A 725 1.62 13.16 -8.08
CA ASP A 725 1.40 12.37 -6.88
C ASP A 725 2.67 11.61 -6.48
N ALA A 726 2.87 11.41 -5.18
CA ALA A 726 4.02 10.72 -4.61
C ALA A 726 4.17 9.26 -5.10
N HIS A 727 3.10 8.65 -5.60
CA HIS A 727 3.11 7.29 -6.13
C HIS A 727 3.32 7.23 -7.65
N ARG A 728 3.39 8.40 -8.36
CA ARG A 728 3.54 8.36 -9.80
C ARG A 728 4.94 7.92 -10.20
N THR A 729 5.02 6.85 -10.98
CA THR A 729 6.29 6.25 -11.41
C THR A 729 6.33 6.00 -12.91
N LEU A 730 7.47 5.47 -13.38
CA LEU A 730 7.66 5.14 -14.78
C LEU A 730 7.10 3.73 -15.10
N ALA A 731 6.58 3.57 -16.31
CA ALA A 731 6.22 2.29 -16.87
C ALA A 731 6.63 2.20 -18.33
N LEU A 732 7.12 1.02 -18.74
CA LEU A 732 7.40 0.73 -20.15
C LEU A 732 6.72 -0.57 -20.55
N VAL A 733 6.13 -0.58 -21.75
CA VAL A 733 5.66 -1.80 -22.42
C VAL A 733 6.34 -1.88 -23.78
N ILE A 734 7.31 -2.76 -23.91
CA ILE A 734 8.23 -2.83 -25.04
C ILE A 734 7.93 -4.11 -25.83
N SER A 735 7.39 -3.95 -27.03
CA SER A 735 6.99 -5.04 -27.91
C SER A 735 6.98 -4.54 -29.36
N PRO A 736 7.07 -5.40 -30.37
CA PRO A 736 6.83 -4.98 -31.75
C PRO A 736 5.52 -4.26 -31.99
N TYR A 737 4.53 -4.49 -31.12
CA TYR A 737 3.20 -3.89 -31.24
C TYR A 737 3.06 -2.54 -30.55
N THR A 738 3.97 -2.17 -29.64
CA THR A 738 3.89 -0.94 -28.83
C THR A 738 4.79 0.19 -29.34
N ARG A 739 5.59 -0.05 -30.39
CA ARG A 739 6.48 0.98 -30.96
C ARG A 739 5.70 2.01 -31.77
N THR A 740 4.94 2.85 -31.09
CA THR A 740 4.01 3.82 -31.71
C THR A 740 4.44 5.26 -31.54
N GLY A 741 5.32 5.55 -30.58
CA GLY A 741 5.73 6.90 -30.19
C GLY A 741 4.61 7.75 -29.59
N LYS A 742 3.51 7.13 -29.12
CA LYS A 742 2.36 7.81 -28.54
C LYS A 742 2.59 8.16 -27.07
N VAL A 743 1.83 9.13 -26.58
CA VAL A 743 1.58 9.34 -25.15
C VAL A 743 0.24 8.71 -24.84
N ASP A 744 0.18 7.94 -23.76
CA ASP A 744 -1.04 7.38 -23.19
C ASP A 744 -1.19 7.89 -21.77
N SER A 745 -2.16 8.79 -21.58
CA SER A 745 -2.47 9.43 -20.29
C SER A 745 -3.65 8.75 -19.59
N THR A 746 -4.00 7.53 -19.98
CA THR A 746 -4.98 6.73 -19.25
C THR A 746 -4.42 6.42 -17.87
N PHE A 747 -5.30 6.46 -16.86
CA PHE A 747 -4.93 6.06 -15.52
C PHE A 747 -4.58 4.57 -15.51
N TYR A 748 -3.34 4.27 -15.18
CA TYR A 748 -2.84 2.91 -14.98
C TYR A 748 -2.03 2.83 -13.69
N SER A 749 -1.90 1.62 -13.16
CA SER A 749 -1.03 1.36 -12.02
C SER A 749 -0.36 -0.02 -12.14
N THR A 750 0.38 -0.40 -11.12
CA THR A 750 1.03 -1.71 -11.02
C THR A 750 0.05 -2.85 -11.31
N VAL A 751 -1.17 -2.82 -10.72
CA VAL A 751 -2.19 -3.85 -10.98
C VAL A 751 -2.71 -3.84 -12.42
N SER A 752 -2.69 -2.69 -13.11
CA SER A 752 -3.00 -2.61 -14.54
C SER A 752 -1.96 -3.35 -15.39
N MET A 753 -0.69 -3.22 -15.03
CA MET A 753 0.42 -3.93 -15.68
C MET A 753 0.35 -5.43 -15.41
N LEU A 754 0.11 -5.85 -14.17
CA LEU A 754 -0.10 -7.25 -13.78
C LEU A 754 -1.24 -7.86 -14.57
N ARG A 755 -2.42 -7.22 -14.59
CA ARG A 755 -3.57 -7.68 -15.37
C ARG A 755 -3.24 -7.88 -16.85
N THR A 756 -2.47 -6.97 -17.43
CA THR A 756 -2.04 -7.07 -18.83
C THR A 756 -1.12 -8.26 -19.06
N MET A 757 -0.23 -8.54 -18.13
CA MET A 757 0.66 -9.70 -18.21
C MET A 757 -0.10 -11.01 -18.01
N GLU A 758 -1.04 -11.06 -17.06
CA GLU A 758 -1.93 -12.21 -16.82
C GLU A 758 -2.71 -12.57 -18.07
N ASP A 759 -3.33 -11.59 -18.73
CA ASP A 759 -4.04 -11.78 -20.00
C ASP A 759 -3.10 -12.27 -21.11
N ALA A 760 -1.84 -11.76 -21.14
CA ALA A 760 -0.85 -12.18 -22.14
C ALA A 760 -0.43 -13.64 -21.97
N VAL A 761 -0.18 -14.09 -20.75
CA VAL A 761 0.25 -15.47 -20.46
C VAL A 761 -0.91 -16.45 -20.24
N GLY A 762 -2.13 -15.93 -20.06
CA GLY A 762 -3.36 -16.68 -19.86
C GLY A 762 -3.45 -17.34 -18.49
N ILE A 763 -3.30 -16.54 -17.45
CA ILE A 763 -3.55 -16.92 -16.05
C ILE A 763 -4.68 -16.05 -15.46
N ALA A 764 -5.31 -16.54 -14.39
CA ALA A 764 -6.36 -15.79 -13.70
C ALA A 764 -5.78 -14.71 -12.80
N PRO A 765 -6.52 -13.62 -12.54
CA PRO A 765 -6.12 -12.57 -11.61
C PRO A 765 -5.82 -13.12 -10.21
N MET A 766 -4.93 -12.46 -9.51
CA MET A 766 -4.49 -12.83 -8.16
C MET A 766 -5.48 -12.32 -7.10
N THR A 767 -5.92 -11.08 -7.23
CA THR A 767 -6.78 -10.38 -6.27
C THR A 767 -7.93 -9.67 -6.97
N GLN A 768 -8.80 -9.04 -6.19
CA GLN A 768 -9.84 -8.18 -6.74
C GLN A 768 -9.26 -6.91 -7.38
N PHE A 769 -8.07 -6.47 -7.00
CA PHE A 769 -7.46 -5.25 -7.52
C PHE A 769 -7.05 -5.40 -8.98
N ASP A 770 -6.29 -6.45 -9.31
CA ASP A 770 -5.92 -6.75 -10.69
C ASP A 770 -7.12 -7.25 -11.52
N ALA A 771 -8.08 -7.98 -10.91
CA ALA A 771 -9.29 -8.43 -11.59
C ALA A 771 -10.12 -7.28 -12.18
N TYR A 772 -10.14 -6.12 -11.53
CA TYR A 772 -10.88 -4.93 -12.00
C TYR A 772 -9.98 -3.83 -12.57
N ALA A 773 -8.67 -4.02 -12.55
CA ALA A 773 -7.73 -3.06 -13.12
C ALA A 773 -7.98 -2.88 -14.63
N THR A 774 -7.78 -1.66 -15.10
CA THR A 774 -7.82 -1.35 -16.54
C THR A 774 -6.57 -1.92 -17.21
N PRO A 775 -6.66 -2.95 -18.09
CA PRO A 775 -5.49 -3.49 -18.76
C PRO A 775 -4.91 -2.47 -19.75
N MET A 776 -3.59 -2.50 -19.95
CA MET A 776 -2.85 -1.57 -20.81
C MET A 776 -2.96 -1.94 -22.31
N VAL A 777 -4.09 -2.50 -22.75
CA VAL A 777 -4.29 -2.99 -24.12
C VAL A 777 -4.26 -1.88 -25.17
N ALA A 778 -4.59 -0.64 -24.77
CA ALA A 778 -4.52 0.54 -25.64
C ALA A 778 -3.09 0.87 -26.09
N ALA A 779 -2.08 0.39 -25.38
CA ALA A 779 -0.68 0.52 -25.76
C ALA A 779 -0.32 -0.23 -27.04
N PHE A 780 -1.05 -1.31 -27.35
CA PHE A 780 -0.73 -2.18 -28.48
C PHE A 780 -1.33 -1.69 -29.79
N GLY A 781 -0.46 -1.32 -30.72
CA GLY A 781 -0.83 -0.89 -32.06
C GLY A 781 -1.22 -2.05 -32.98
N ARG A 782 -1.60 -1.70 -34.22
CA ARG A 782 -2.08 -2.66 -35.24
C ARG A 782 -0.97 -3.35 -36.03
N LYS A 783 0.21 -2.72 -36.09
CA LYS A 783 1.31 -3.16 -36.93
C LYS A 783 2.49 -3.55 -36.07
N LYS A 784 3.14 -4.67 -36.40
CA LYS A 784 4.42 -5.03 -35.81
C LYS A 784 5.51 -4.11 -36.38
N ASP A 785 6.33 -3.57 -35.48
CA ASP A 785 7.60 -2.95 -35.87
C ASP A 785 8.72 -3.83 -35.29
N LEU A 786 9.32 -4.64 -36.15
CA LEU A 786 10.35 -5.61 -35.78
C LEU A 786 11.76 -5.02 -35.70
N ARG A 787 11.93 -3.70 -35.96
CA ARG A 787 13.25 -3.06 -35.86
C ARG A 787 13.82 -3.28 -34.44
N PRO A 788 15.05 -3.81 -34.34
CA PRO A 788 15.64 -4.06 -33.03
C PRO A 788 15.99 -2.75 -32.32
N TRP A 789 16.12 -2.82 -31.02
CA TRP A 789 16.76 -1.83 -30.19
C TRP A 789 18.28 -2.01 -30.22
N THR A 790 19.01 -0.94 -30.10
CA THR A 790 20.44 -0.97 -29.82
C THR A 790 20.69 -0.25 -28.53
N ALA A 791 21.33 -0.92 -27.58
CA ALA A 791 21.64 -0.37 -26.28
C ALA A 791 22.55 0.85 -26.42
N ILE A 792 22.20 1.90 -25.72
CA ILE A 792 22.96 3.17 -25.68
C ILE A 792 23.77 3.16 -24.38
N ARG A 793 25.10 3.30 -24.50
CA ARG A 793 25.93 3.47 -23.33
C ARG A 793 25.70 4.86 -22.73
N PRO A 794 25.22 4.98 -21.47
CA PRO A 794 25.07 6.27 -20.83
C PRO A 794 26.40 6.99 -20.62
N ALA A 795 26.43 8.30 -20.75
CA ALA A 795 27.64 9.08 -20.53
C ALA A 795 28.12 9.02 -19.07
N ALA A 796 27.19 8.87 -18.12
CA ALA A 796 27.49 8.71 -16.69
C ALA A 796 27.96 7.28 -16.32
N ALA A 797 27.90 6.29 -17.25
CA ALA A 797 28.34 4.93 -16.97
C ALA A 797 29.87 4.86 -16.84
N GLY A 798 30.34 4.45 -15.66
CA GLY A 798 31.76 4.33 -15.34
C GLY A 798 32.01 4.45 -13.84
N ASN A 799 33.29 4.39 -13.46
CA ASN A 799 33.73 4.53 -12.06
C ASN A 799 33.70 5.99 -11.57
N GLN A 800 32.56 6.65 -11.70
CA GLN A 800 32.35 7.98 -11.11
C GLN A 800 31.97 7.78 -9.64
N LEU A 801 32.95 7.94 -8.74
CA LEU A 801 32.79 7.72 -7.32
C LEU A 801 32.52 9.04 -6.57
N ASN A 802 31.67 8.98 -5.56
CA ASN A 802 31.44 10.09 -4.64
C ASN A 802 32.72 10.44 -3.88
N ALA A 803 33.10 11.71 -3.88
CA ALA A 803 34.17 12.23 -3.02
C ALA A 803 33.71 12.24 -1.55
N ALA A 804 34.66 12.24 -0.61
CA ALA A 804 34.34 12.44 0.80
C ALA A 804 33.71 13.81 1.11
N THR A 805 33.90 14.77 0.20
CA THR A 805 33.30 16.12 0.26
C THR A 805 31.98 16.25 -0.49
N ALA A 806 31.42 15.14 -1.03
CA ALA A 806 30.12 15.19 -1.69
C ALA A 806 29.01 15.64 -0.70
N PRO A 807 28.00 16.36 -1.17
CA PRO A 807 26.92 16.81 -0.32
C PRO A 807 26.33 15.65 0.50
N MET A 808 26.23 15.81 1.81
CA MET A 808 25.69 14.81 2.75
C MET A 808 26.45 13.45 2.77
N ALA A 809 27.68 13.35 2.29
CA ALA A 809 28.45 12.10 2.25
C ALA A 809 28.60 11.44 3.61
N ALA A 810 28.90 12.21 4.66
CA ALA A 810 29.03 11.71 6.02
C ALA A 810 27.71 11.10 6.54
N LEU A 811 26.58 11.71 6.21
CA LEU A 811 25.27 11.23 6.58
C LEU A 811 24.88 9.98 5.78
N SER A 812 25.19 9.96 4.48
CA SER A 812 25.01 8.78 3.63
C SER A 812 25.86 7.59 4.10
N ALA A 813 27.02 7.83 4.70
CA ALA A 813 27.89 6.78 5.26
C ALA A 813 27.27 6.08 6.48
N THR A 814 26.33 6.70 7.19
CA THR A 814 25.62 6.12 8.33
C THR A 814 24.47 5.20 7.94
N GLN A 815 24.07 5.22 6.65
CA GLN A 815 22.94 4.43 6.15
C GLN A 815 23.40 2.97 5.86
N ASN A 816 22.50 2.01 6.07
CA ASN A 816 22.78 0.61 5.74
C ASN A 816 22.37 0.33 4.28
N SER A 817 23.34 0.12 3.42
CA SER A 817 23.12 -0.17 1.99
C SER A 817 23.16 -1.67 1.63
N GLY A 818 23.32 -2.52 2.61
CA GLY A 818 23.41 -3.97 2.41
C GLY A 818 22.07 -4.69 2.47
N THR A 819 21.02 -4.00 2.87
CA THR A 819 19.65 -4.52 2.98
C THR A 819 18.72 -3.54 2.28
N ALA A 820 17.77 -4.04 1.51
CA ALA A 820 16.76 -3.23 0.87
C ALA A 820 16.11 -2.31 1.91
N ASP A 821 15.91 -1.06 1.55
CA ASP A 821 15.19 -0.03 2.32
C ASP A 821 15.61 0.21 3.78
N SER A 822 16.82 -0.14 4.12
CA SER A 822 17.40 0.22 5.42
C SER A 822 17.92 1.65 5.47
N PHE A 823 17.48 2.51 4.56
CA PHE A 823 17.86 3.92 4.46
C PHE A 823 16.86 4.85 5.16
N ASN A 824 17.33 6.02 5.56
CA ASN A 824 16.44 7.14 5.80
C ASN A 824 16.16 7.84 4.46
N GLU A 825 15.06 7.54 3.84
CA GLU A 825 14.75 7.91 2.47
C GLU A 825 14.64 9.43 2.25
N LYS A 826 14.15 10.17 3.22
CA LYS A 826 14.16 11.64 3.15
C LYS A 826 15.57 12.19 3.00
N LEU A 827 16.51 11.65 3.79
CA LEU A 827 17.93 12.04 3.71
C LEU A 827 18.55 11.57 2.40
N SER A 828 18.12 10.40 1.91
CA SER A 828 18.56 9.84 0.63
C SER A 828 18.21 10.75 -0.53
N ASN A 829 16.96 11.18 -0.63
CA ASN A 829 16.52 12.06 -1.71
C ASN A 829 17.12 13.45 -1.64
N GLU A 830 17.28 14.00 -0.44
CA GLU A 830 17.97 15.28 -0.27
C GLU A 830 19.44 15.17 -0.69
N ALA A 831 20.11 14.06 -0.36
CA ALA A 831 21.50 13.83 -0.78
C ALA A 831 21.62 13.70 -2.30
N ILE A 832 20.71 12.92 -2.92
CA ILE A 832 20.66 12.76 -4.39
C ILE A 832 20.38 14.13 -5.05
N TRP A 833 19.36 14.85 -4.58
CA TRP A 833 19.02 16.19 -5.12
C TRP A 833 20.21 17.15 -5.07
N LYS A 834 20.82 17.29 -3.89
CA LYS A 834 21.98 18.20 -3.69
C LYS A 834 23.20 17.79 -4.48
N SER A 835 23.41 16.50 -4.72
CA SER A 835 24.52 16.02 -5.54
C SER A 835 24.37 16.38 -7.02
N ILE A 836 23.14 16.52 -7.51
CA ILE A 836 22.83 16.76 -8.92
C ILE A 836 22.52 18.24 -9.18
N LYS A 837 21.70 18.86 -8.32
CA LYS A 837 21.26 20.26 -8.50
C LYS A 837 22.16 21.27 -7.80
N GLY A 838 23.09 20.82 -6.97
CA GLY A 838 24.03 21.65 -6.20
C GLY A 838 23.77 21.62 -4.69
N ALA A 839 24.84 21.69 -3.91
CA ALA A 839 24.81 21.53 -2.44
C ALA A 839 23.85 22.50 -1.73
N ASP A 840 23.70 23.71 -2.25
CA ASP A 840 22.85 24.77 -1.71
C ASP A 840 21.46 24.82 -2.38
N SER A 841 21.19 23.94 -3.34
CA SER A 841 19.90 23.89 -4.04
C SER A 841 18.83 23.32 -3.11
N PRO A 842 17.78 24.09 -2.73
CA PRO A 842 16.65 23.53 -2.03
C PRO A 842 15.89 22.60 -2.98
N MET A 843 15.32 21.51 -2.44
CA MET A 843 14.34 20.76 -3.21
C MET A 843 13.14 21.69 -3.49
N PRO A 844 12.58 21.66 -4.70
CA PRO A 844 11.45 22.53 -5.04
C PRO A 844 10.23 22.17 -4.18
N HIS A 845 9.36 23.15 -4.03
CA HIS A 845 8.08 22.92 -3.36
C HIS A 845 7.09 22.29 -4.34
N PRO A 846 6.15 21.38 -3.89
CA PRO A 846 5.11 20.79 -4.72
C PRO A 846 4.24 21.85 -5.37
N ARG A 847 3.88 21.52 -6.58
CA ARG A 847 2.82 22.23 -7.27
C ARG A 847 1.76 21.20 -7.59
N HIS A 848 0.65 21.25 -6.90
CA HIS A 848 -0.50 20.41 -7.23
C HIS A 848 -1.03 20.82 -8.62
N GLN A 849 -0.64 20.10 -9.65
CA GLN A 849 -1.14 20.31 -11.02
C GLN A 849 -1.89 19.06 -11.45
N LEU A 850 -3.18 19.22 -11.67
CA LEU A 850 -3.94 18.24 -12.45
C LEU A 850 -3.32 18.14 -13.85
N LEU A 851 -3.43 16.97 -14.51
CA LEU A 851 -3.02 16.78 -15.89
C LEU A 851 -3.52 17.95 -16.74
N LYS A 852 -2.60 18.65 -17.43
CA LYS A 852 -2.99 19.73 -18.34
C LYS A 852 -3.85 19.14 -19.45
N ASP A 853 -5.03 19.68 -19.65
CA ASP A 853 -5.82 19.41 -20.85
C ASP A 853 -5.03 19.96 -22.07
N THR A 854 -4.39 19.08 -22.81
CA THR A 854 -3.65 19.43 -24.02
C THR A 854 -4.55 19.68 -25.22
N SER A 855 -5.88 19.60 -25.05
CA SER A 855 -6.87 19.80 -26.13
C SER A 855 -7.31 21.26 -26.33
N GLY A 856 -6.84 22.22 -25.52
CA GLY A 856 -7.36 23.60 -25.60
C GLY A 856 -6.38 24.70 -25.25
N SER A 857 -5.90 25.39 -26.28
CA SER A 857 -5.45 26.80 -26.39
C SER A 857 -4.44 27.34 -25.36
N ALA A 858 -3.31 27.77 -25.89
CA ALA A 858 -2.45 28.80 -25.33
C ALA A 858 -3.29 30.06 -25.01
N GLY A 859 -3.28 30.48 -23.76
CA GLY A 859 -3.91 31.75 -23.37
C GLY A 859 -3.78 32.02 -21.87
N ASP A 860 -2.87 32.98 -21.60
CA ASP A 860 -2.79 33.85 -20.44
C ASP A 860 -2.23 33.32 -19.11
N ASP A 861 -0.90 33.36 -19.07
CA ASP A 861 -0.16 33.71 -17.86
C ASP A 861 -0.29 35.21 -17.58
N LYS A 862 -0.92 35.61 -16.50
CA LYS A 862 -0.60 36.80 -15.70
C LYS A 862 -0.91 36.59 -14.23
#